data_9c90e06a59045c8790f6a7366a989a1c
#
_entry.id   9c90e06a59045c8790f6a7366a989a1c
#
_cell.length_a   1.000
_cell.length_b   1.000
_cell.length_c   1.000
_cell.angle_alpha   90.00
_cell.angle_beta   90.00
_cell.angle_gamma   90.00
#
_symmetry.space_group_name_H-M   'P 1'
#
loop_
_entity.id
_entity.type
_entity.pdbx_description
1 polymer ?
#
loop_
_entity_poly.entity_id
_entity_poly.type
_entity_poly.pdbx_seq_one_letter_code
_entity_poly.pdbx_strand_id
1 'polypeptide(L)'
;MAGPRVVIIGAGVVGAALADELSARGWTEVTVVDQGPLPATGGSSSHAPGLVFQANPSKTMTELARYTVEKLCSLDVDGQPCFLQVGGLEVATTPERVTELHRRHGWLTAWGVDSRILTADECVEKHPLVNPDRVLAGLHIPTDGLAKAVLAVEAQIRRATERGVTFLARHEVLDILRTEGEVTGVRTDQGDLEAEIVVCCAGIWGPRIARMVGMNLPLTPLAHQLAWTGPVPALAGQTEEAVRPILRHQDADLYYRDRHDTLGIGYYGHRPMPISADEILSLDEADAMPSVLKFTEDDFADAWTETQSLLPVTKDAKVEEGINGLFSFTTDGLPLLGESPDVKGFWVAEAVWVTHSAGVGRAVAEWLVDGHCSSFDLHECDVNRFEPHQLSPEYVLARDCQNFVEVYDILHPLQPSGDPRPIRTSPFHTRQQELGAVFLEANGWERPHWYESNAGLVEGRSIITPNDWAARYWSPIVAAEAQVTRETVALYDMTALKRLEVSGRGAADFLERLCTGKVAKSVGSVTYTLLLDHDGGIRSDITVARLAPDVFQVGANGNLDLDWFTRHLPADGTVQVRDITPGTCCIGLWGPLARHVLQPLTDEDFSATGLKYFRAKRAHIGSVPVTAMRLSYVGELGWELYTTADLGQKLWDTLWRAAKPLGGIAAGRGAFNSLRLEKGYRSFGTDMTYEHDPYEAGVGFAVKADKEDFIGKAALERRAADVRRKLTCLTVDDPRAVVMGKEPVYDGERAVGYVTSAAFGHTIGKGIAYAWLPADLAAPGTPLRIGYFDQLVEAVVAEEPLFDPAMSRLRG
;
A
#
# COMPACT_ATOMS: atom_id res chain seq x y z
N MET A 1 -8.59 33.70 -7.54
CA MET A 1 -8.80 33.51 -8.99
C MET A 1 -9.75 32.33 -9.11
N ALA A 2 -10.72 32.38 -10.04
CA ALA A 2 -11.49 31.19 -10.37
C ALA A 2 -10.48 30.08 -10.77
N GLY A 3 -10.66 28.85 -10.29
CA GLY A 3 -9.83 27.74 -10.69
C GLY A 3 -10.00 27.36 -12.16
N PRO A 4 -9.33 26.29 -12.63
CA PRO A 4 -9.57 25.76 -13.97
C PRO A 4 -11.03 25.23 -14.09
N ARG A 5 -11.51 25.07 -15.32
CA ARG A 5 -12.79 24.42 -15.57
C ARG A 5 -12.63 22.91 -15.32
N VAL A 6 -13.41 22.38 -14.39
CA VAL A 6 -13.37 20.98 -13.98
C VAL A 6 -14.70 20.30 -14.29
N VAL A 7 -14.66 19.13 -14.90
CA VAL A 7 -15.81 18.22 -14.99
C VAL A 7 -15.52 16.98 -14.11
N ILE A 8 -16.44 16.70 -13.19
CA ILE A 8 -16.43 15.48 -12.37
C ILE A 8 -17.50 14.53 -12.93
N ILE A 9 -17.10 13.31 -13.25
CA ILE A 9 -18.00 12.26 -13.78
C ILE A 9 -18.42 11.36 -12.63
N GLY A 10 -19.69 11.43 -12.26
CA GLY A 10 -20.28 10.69 -11.14
C GLY A 10 -20.54 11.59 -9.92
N ALA A 11 -21.80 11.64 -9.49
CA ALA A 11 -22.25 12.39 -8.31
C ALA A 11 -22.52 11.48 -7.09
N GLY A 12 -21.81 10.34 -7.02
CA GLY A 12 -21.82 9.48 -5.84
C GLY A 12 -21.08 10.08 -4.65
N VAL A 13 -20.83 9.27 -3.61
CA VAL A 13 -20.17 9.72 -2.36
C VAL A 13 -18.81 10.37 -2.57
N VAL A 14 -18.08 9.99 -3.64
CA VAL A 14 -16.74 10.54 -3.95
C VAL A 14 -16.87 11.85 -4.74
N GLY A 15 -17.63 11.87 -5.84
CA GLY A 15 -17.73 13.05 -6.69
C GLY A 15 -18.40 14.22 -5.98
N ALA A 16 -19.42 13.95 -5.16
CA ALA A 16 -20.06 14.99 -4.34
C ALA A 16 -19.07 15.54 -3.27
N ALA A 17 -18.27 14.66 -2.64
CA ALA A 17 -17.26 15.07 -1.68
C ALA A 17 -16.16 15.90 -2.33
N LEU A 18 -15.68 15.48 -3.49
CA LEU A 18 -14.65 16.20 -4.25
C LEU A 18 -15.15 17.60 -4.66
N ALA A 19 -16.38 17.71 -5.14
CA ALA A 19 -16.99 18.98 -5.51
C ALA A 19 -17.12 19.94 -4.31
N ASP A 20 -17.55 19.42 -3.13
CA ASP A 20 -17.62 20.19 -1.89
C ASP A 20 -16.24 20.67 -1.45
N GLU A 21 -15.20 19.82 -1.54
CA GLU A 21 -13.81 20.15 -1.15
C GLU A 21 -13.15 21.14 -2.11
N LEU A 22 -13.34 20.99 -3.43
CA LEU A 22 -12.82 21.93 -4.43
C LEU A 22 -13.45 23.32 -4.26
N SER A 23 -14.79 23.37 -4.12
CA SER A 23 -15.50 24.63 -3.92
C SER A 23 -15.11 25.32 -2.61
N ALA A 24 -14.87 24.56 -1.55
CA ALA A 24 -14.36 25.10 -0.28
C ALA A 24 -12.96 25.72 -0.40
N ARG A 25 -12.17 25.27 -1.39
CA ARG A 25 -10.85 25.82 -1.74
C ARG A 25 -10.89 26.92 -2.80
N GLY A 26 -12.09 27.34 -3.18
CA GLY A 26 -12.30 28.45 -4.12
C GLY A 26 -12.32 28.06 -5.59
N TRP A 27 -12.29 26.78 -5.93
CA TRP A 27 -12.52 26.33 -7.31
C TRP A 27 -14.02 26.15 -7.54
N THR A 28 -14.62 27.09 -8.25
CA THR A 28 -16.06 27.15 -8.46
C THR A 28 -16.50 26.88 -9.90
N GLU A 29 -15.56 26.89 -10.86
CA GLU A 29 -15.79 26.50 -12.25
C GLU A 29 -15.83 24.96 -12.36
N VAL A 30 -16.69 24.32 -11.52
CA VAL A 30 -16.83 22.88 -11.41
C VAL A 30 -18.21 22.45 -11.87
N THR A 31 -18.28 21.49 -12.78
CA THR A 31 -19.52 20.84 -13.21
C THR A 31 -19.45 19.36 -12.88
N VAL A 32 -20.44 18.86 -12.15
CA VAL A 32 -20.59 17.43 -11.85
C VAL A 32 -21.68 16.86 -12.74
N VAL A 33 -21.37 15.80 -13.49
CA VAL A 33 -22.34 15.11 -14.36
C VAL A 33 -22.60 13.70 -13.84
N ASP A 34 -23.84 13.25 -13.88
CA ASP A 34 -24.25 11.90 -13.55
C ASP A 34 -25.34 11.40 -14.50
N GLN A 35 -25.22 10.15 -14.95
CA GLN A 35 -26.23 9.51 -15.78
C GLN A 35 -27.54 9.28 -15.04
N GLY A 36 -27.50 9.22 -13.70
CA GLY A 36 -28.66 8.99 -12.84
C GLY A 36 -29.33 10.26 -12.34
N PRO A 37 -30.44 10.11 -11.59
CA PRO A 37 -31.07 11.20 -10.85
C PRO A 37 -30.20 11.57 -9.63
N LEU A 38 -30.41 12.77 -9.08
CA LEU A 38 -29.73 13.23 -7.86
C LEU A 38 -30.72 13.31 -6.70
N PRO A 39 -30.32 13.03 -5.45
CA PRO A 39 -29.00 12.58 -5.00
C PRO A 39 -28.76 11.05 -5.08
N ALA A 40 -29.80 10.27 -5.38
CA ALA A 40 -29.71 8.80 -5.49
C ALA A 40 -29.43 8.39 -6.94
N THR A 41 -28.16 8.29 -7.29
CA THR A 41 -27.70 8.16 -8.69
C THR A 41 -27.95 6.78 -9.31
N GLY A 42 -28.28 5.75 -8.52
CA GLY A 42 -28.42 4.37 -8.98
C GLY A 42 -27.12 3.57 -8.99
N GLY A 43 -25.99 4.19 -8.58
CA GLY A 43 -24.72 3.53 -8.33
C GLY A 43 -24.62 2.96 -6.92
N SER A 44 -23.42 2.42 -6.54
CA SER A 44 -23.16 1.76 -5.25
C SER A 44 -23.53 2.60 -4.02
N SER A 45 -23.39 3.93 -4.11
CA SER A 45 -23.78 4.86 -3.03
C SER A 45 -25.27 4.78 -2.69
N SER A 46 -26.13 4.42 -3.67
CA SER A 46 -27.58 4.42 -3.52
C SER A 46 -28.11 3.21 -2.73
N HIS A 47 -27.36 2.12 -2.65
CA HIS A 47 -27.74 0.92 -1.88
C HIS A 47 -26.76 0.61 -0.73
N ALA A 48 -25.74 1.45 -0.52
CA ALA A 48 -24.70 1.20 0.49
C ALA A 48 -25.33 1.02 1.89
N PRO A 49 -24.97 -0.04 2.63
CA PRO A 49 -25.46 -0.28 3.99
C PRO A 49 -24.98 0.77 4.98
N GLY A 50 -23.95 1.53 4.64
CA GLY A 50 -23.46 2.69 5.36
C GLY A 50 -22.59 2.40 6.58
N LEU A 51 -22.18 1.14 6.84
CA LEU A 51 -21.28 0.84 7.96
C LEU A 51 -19.90 1.45 7.72
N VAL A 52 -19.44 2.21 8.69
CA VAL A 52 -18.12 2.85 8.67
C VAL A 52 -17.29 2.32 9.83
N PHE A 53 -16.28 1.51 9.50
CA PHE A 53 -15.29 0.98 10.43
C PHE A 53 -13.92 1.57 10.07
N GLN A 54 -13.31 2.29 11.01
CA GLN A 54 -12.04 3.01 10.80
C GLN A 54 -10.81 2.08 10.85
N ALA A 55 -10.93 0.89 11.46
CA ALA A 55 -9.82 -0.06 11.56
C ALA A 55 -9.40 -0.58 10.19
N ASN A 56 -8.15 -0.28 9.78
CA ASN A 56 -7.55 -0.73 8.54
C ASN A 56 -6.05 -1.00 8.74
N PRO A 57 -5.44 -2.00 8.08
CA PRO A 57 -3.99 -2.23 8.15
C PRO A 57 -3.16 -1.13 7.46
N SER A 58 -3.74 -0.29 6.63
CA SER A 58 -3.10 0.91 6.06
C SER A 58 -3.35 2.14 6.94
N LYS A 59 -2.28 2.88 7.24
CA LYS A 59 -2.36 4.17 7.94
C LYS A 59 -3.16 5.18 7.12
N THR A 60 -2.87 5.28 5.83
CA THR A 60 -3.57 6.18 4.90
C THR A 60 -5.06 5.90 4.89
N MET A 61 -5.47 4.63 4.78
CA MET A 61 -6.88 4.26 4.79
C MET A 61 -7.56 4.59 6.12
N THR A 62 -6.90 4.38 7.26
CA THR A 62 -7.41 4.77 8.58
C THR A 62 -7.58 6.29 8.70
N GLU A 63 -6.62 7.08 8.20
CA GLU A 63 -6.68 8.54 8.21
C GLU A 63 -7.78 9.09 7.29
N LEU A 64 -7.95 8.52 6.09
CA LEU A 64 -9.05 8.86 5.18
C LEU A 64 -10.41 8.55 5.81
N ALA A 65 -10.54 7.39 6.49
CA ALA A 65 -11.76 7.01 7.19
C ALA A 65 -12.06 7.95 8.37
N ARG A 66 -11.06 8.31 9.16
CA ARG A 66 -11.20 9.27 10.26
C ARG A 66 -11.73 10.62 9.77
N TYR A 67 -11.11 11.18 8.71
CA TYR A 67 -11.61 12.41 8.13
C TYR A 67 -13.04 12.27 7.57
N THR A 68 -13.37 11.14 6.98
CA THR A 68 -14.73 10.87 6.48
C THR A 68 -15.74 10.93 7.63
N VAL A 69 -15.45 10.29 8.77
CA VAL A 69 -16.30 10.35 9.96
C VAL A 69 -16.46 11.80 10.44
N GLU A 70 -15.34 12.54 10.60
CA GLU A 70 -15.37 13.95 11.03
C GLU A 70 -16.25 14.80 10.10
N LYS A 71 -16.09 14.64 8.80
CA LYS A 71 -16.86 15.35 7.78
C LYS A 71 -18.34 15.02 7.86
N LEU A 72 -18.70 13.73 7.85
CA LEU A 72 -20.08 13.29 7.83
C LEU A 72 -20.83 13.63 9.13
N CYS A 73 -20.16 13.63 10.29
CA CYS A 73 -20.70 14.10 11.55
C CYS A 73 -21.05 15.60 11.53
N SER A 74 -20.38 16.38 10.67
CA SER A 74 -20.61 17.83 10.53
C SER A 74 -21.73 18.17 9.54
N LEU A 75 -22.31 17.18 8.87
CA LEU A 75 -23.32 17.35 7.82
C LEU A 75 -24.70 16.95 8.30
N ASP A 76 -25.70 17.72 7.90
CA ASP A 76 -27.11 17.37 8.02
C ASP A 76 -27.89 17.86 6.79
N VAL A 77 -29.09 17.29 6.60
CA VAL A 77 -30.07 17.77 5.64
C VAL A 77 -31.37 17.99 6.38
N ASP A 78 -31.80 19.24 6.48
CA ASP A 78 -33.06 19.63 7.12
C ASP A 78 -33.21 19.11 8.57
N GLY A 79 -32.07 19.09 9.30
CA GLY A 79 -31.95 18.60 10.68
C GLY A 79 -31.81 17.09 10.82
N GLN A 80 -31.67 16.34 9.72
CA GLN A 80 -31.37 14.92 9.73
C GLN A 80 -29.85 14.72 9.61
N PRO A 81 -29.16 14.09 10.60
CA PRO A 81 -27.72 13.90 10.55
C PRO A 81 -27.34 12.92 9.44
N CYS A 82 -26.23 13.21 8.75
CA CYS A 82 -25.67 12.32 7.72
C CYS A 82 -24.89 11.15 8.30
N PHE A 83 -24.58 11.18 9.58
CA PHE A 83 -23.87 10.11 10.29
C PHE A 83 -24.49 9.84 11.65
N LEU A 84 -24.71 8.57 11.96
CA LEU A 84 -25.13 8.12 13.27
C LEU A 84 -23.92 7.49 13.96
N GLN A 85 -23.30 8.21 14.89
CA GLN A 85 -22.12 7.77 15.61
C GLN A 85 -22.52 6.85 16.78
N VAL A 86 -22.92 5.65 16.45
CA VAL A 86 -23.38 4.61 17.39
C VAL A 86 -22.23 3.72 17.90
N GLY A 87 -21.03 3.91 17.38
CA GLY A 87 -19.88 3.04 17.62
C GLY A 87 -19.83 1.85 16.67
N GLY A 88 -18.69 1.17 16.67
CA GLY A 88 -18.45 -0.10 15.99
C GLY A 88 -17.98 -1.16 16.98
N LEU A 89 -18.43 -2.38 16.81
CA LEU A 89 -18.02 -3.54 17.57
C LEU A 89 -17.63 -4.68 16.65
N GLU A 90 -16.35 -5.09 16.67
CA GLU A 90 -15.86 -6.28 15.99
C GLU A 90 -15.74 -7.40 17.02
N VAL A 91 -16.47 -8.51 16.84
CA VAL A 91 -16.45 -9.64 17.78
C VAL A 91 -15.55 -10.77 17.29
N ALA A 92 -14.85 -11.40 18.20
CA ALA A 92 -14.06 -12.60 17.98
C ALA A 92 -14.79 -13.82 18.53
N THR A 93 -14.91 -14.87 17.73
CA THR A 93 -15.46 -16.18 18.11
C THR A 93 -14.39 -17.26 18.12
N THR A 94 -13.18 -16.94 17.66
CA THR A 94 -12.01 -17.82 17.67
C THR A 94 -10.86 -17.18 18.43
N PRO A 95 -9.96 -17.97 19.09
CA PRO A 95 -8.76 -17.44 19.73
C PRO A 95 -7.84 -16.70 18.77
N GLU A 96 -7.75 -17.14 17.52
CA GLU A 96 -6.94 -16.50 16.48
C GLU A 96 -7.46 -15.09 16.15
N ARG A 97 -8.80 -14.92 16.08
CA ARG A 97 -9.41 -13.59 15.89
C ARG A 97 -9.20 -12.69 17.12
N VAL A 98 -9.22 -13.23 18.33
CA VAL A 98 -8.86 -12.43 19.52
C VAL A 98 -7.46 -11.83 19.38
N THR A 99 -6.49 -12.63 18.96
CA THR A 99 -5.13 -12.16 18.70
C THR A 99 -5.10 -11.07 17.62
N GLU A 100 -5.85 -11.24 16.53
CA GLU A 100 -5.96 -10.24 15.46
C GLU A 100 -6.62 -8.94 15.95
N LEU A 101 -7.64 -9.01 16.83
CA LEU A 101 -8.24 -7.81 17.40
C LEU A 101 -7.25 -7.00 18.24
N HIS A 102 -6.36 -7.65 19.00
CA HIS A 102 -5.27 -6.97 19.71
C HIS A 102 -4.30 -6.29 18.75
N ARG A 103 -3.98 -6.92 17.65
CA ARG A 103 -3.14 -6.33 16.59
C ARG A 103 -3.79 -5.09 15.98
N ARG A 104 -5.09 -5.15 15.66
CA ARG A 104 -5.86 -4.00 15.14
C ARG A 104 -5.97 -2.86 16.16
N HIS A 105 -6.19 -3.17 17.41
CA HIS A 105 -6.14 -2.19 18.49
C HIS A 105 -4.78 -1.49 18.56
N GLY A 106 -3.68 -2.23 18.37
CA GLY A 106 -2.34 -1.67 18.26
C GLY A 106 -2.22 -0.66 17.11
N TRP A 107 -2.69 -1.00 15.91
CA TRP A 107 -2.67 -0.07 14.77
C TRP A 107 -3.45 1.22 15.03
N LEU A 108 -4.69 1.08 15.55
CA LEU A 108 -5.53 2.22 15.89
C LEU A 108 -4.88 3.13 16.92
N THR A 109 -4.29 2.54 17.96
CA THR A 109 -3.53 3.27 18.99
C THR A 109 -2.34 4.01 18.38
N ALA A 110 -1.57 3.36 17.50
CA ALA A 110 -0.43 3.95 16.81
C ALA A 110 -0.83 5.17 15.95
N TRP A 111 -2.01 5.14 15.38
CA TRP A 111 -2.51 6.18 14.45
C TRP A 111 -3.55 7.11 15.07
N GLY A 112 -3.72 7.04 16.39
CA GLY A 112 -4.52 8.00 17.18
C GLY A 112 -6.02 7.86 17.02
N VAL A 113 -6.53 6.64 16.76
CA VAL A 113 -7.95 6.31 16.81
C VAL A 113 -8.26 5.63 18.14
N ASP A 114 -9.24 6.19 18.87
CA ASP A 114 -9.67 5.62 20.14
C ASP A 114 -10.33 4.26 19.93
N SER A 115 -9.88 3.26 20.68
CA SER A 115 -10.41 1.91 20.60
C SER A 115 -10.14 1.13 21.89
N ARG A 116 -10.93 0.09 22.14
CA ARG A 116 -10.82 -0.74 23.33
C ARG A 116 -11.07 -2.21 23.01
N ILE A 117 -10.24 -3.09 23.57
CA ILE A 117 -10.55 -4.51 23.62
C ILE A 117 -11.56 -4.71 24.78
N LEU A 118 -12.63 -5.40 24.47
CA LEU A 118 -13.72 -5.73 25.41
C LEU A 118 -13.71 -7.20 25.72
N THR A 119 -14.08 -7.55 26.97
CA THR A 119 -14.45 -8.91 27.36
C THR A 119 -15.77 -9.33 26.72
N ALA A 120 -16.10 -10.60 26.75
CA ALA A 120 -17.39 -11.12 26.27
C ALA A 120 -18.58 -10.42 26.94
N ASP A 121 -18.54 -10.23 28.28
CA ASP A 121 -19.60 -9.56 29.04
C ASP A 121 -19.76 -8.09 28.62
N GLU A 122 -18.65 -7.36 28.44
CA GLU A 122 -18.67 -5.98 27.94
C GLU A 122 -19.19 -5.88 26.50
N CYS A 123 -18.94 -6.89 25.64
CA CYS A 123 -19.53 -6.95 24.31
C CYS A 123 -21.06 -7.06 24.36
N VAL A 124 -21.58 -7.90 25.27
CA VAL A 124 -23.04 -8.04 25.47
C VAL A 124 -23.64 -6.76 26.06
N GLU A 125 -22.94 -6.08 26.99
CA GLU A 125 -23.39 -4.77 27.47
C GLU A 125 -23.52 -3.74 26.35
N LYS A 126 -22.58 -3.73 25.39
CA LYS A 126 -22.59 -2.83 24.23
C LYS A 126 -23.62 -3.21 23.17
N HIS A 127 -23.80 -4.51 22.95
CA HIS A 127 -24.70 -5.05 21.95
C HIS A 127 -25.54 -6.21 22.50
N PRO A 128 -26.64 -5.93 23.22
CA PRO A 128 -27.42 -6.92 23.98
C PRO A 128 -28.07 -8.03 23.16
N LEU A 129 -28.04 -7.94 21.83
CA LEU A 129 -28.56 -8.99 20.96
C LEU A 129 -27.58 -10.14 20.72
N VAL A 130 -26.30 -9.93 21.05
CA VAL A 130 -25.22 -10.89 20.83
C VAL A 130 -25.32 -12.04 21.84
N ASN A 131 -25.12 -13.25 21.34
CA ASN A 131 -25.06 -14.46 22.16
C ASN A 131 -23.75 -14.50 22.98
N PRO A 132 -23.80 -14.42 24.31
CA PRO A 132 -22.60 -14.42 25.16
C PRO A 132 -21.79 -15.72 25.04
N ASP A 133 -22.39 -16.85 24.74
CA ASP A 133 -21.71 -18.14 24.62
C ASP A 133 -20.85 -18.26 23.35
N ARG A 134 -21.01 -17.33 22.42
CA ARG A 134 -20.31 -17.35 21.11
C ARG A 134 -19.11 -16.39 21.07
N VAL A 135 -19.10 -15.36 21.90
CA VAL A 135 -18.11 -14.27 21.84
C VAL A 135 -17.01 -14.48 22.88
N LEU A 136 -15.77 -14.40 22.45
CA LEU A 136 -14.58 -14.49 23.31
C LEU A 136 -14.08 -13.10 23.73
N ALA A 137 -14.10 -12.14 22.81
CA ALA A 137 -13.67 -10.76 22.99
C ALA A 137 -14.24 -9.87 21.89
N GLY A 138 -14.08 -8.56 22.02
CA GLY A 138 -14.45 -7.61 20.96
C GLY A 138 -13.50 -6.41 20.89
N LEU A 139 -13.44 -5.77 19.74
CA LEU A 139 -12.80 -4.49 19.52
C LEU A 139 -13.89 -3.43 19.36
N HIS A 140 -13.95 -2.47 20.26
CA HIS A 140 -14.90 -1.36 20.22
C HIS A 140 -14.21 -0.07 19.79
N ILE A 141 -14.79 0.61 18.78
CA ILE A 141 -14.35 1.91 18.29
C ILE A 141 -15.54 2.87 18.45
N PRO A 142 -15.50 3.79 19.41
CA PRO A 142 -16.66 4.64 19.75
C PRO A 142 -17.00 5.67 18.65
N THR A 143 -16.04 6.00 17.78
CA THR A 143 -16.22 6.96 16.68
C THR A 143 -16.73 6.32 15.40
N ASP A 144 -16.80 5.01 15.30
CA ASP A 144 -17.43 4.29 14.20
C ASP A 144 -18.95 4.54 14.19
N GLY A 145 -19.59 4.14 13.11
CA GLY A 145 -21.05 4.30 13.03
C GLY A 145 -21.60 4.09 11.64
N LEU A 146 -22.76 4.72 11.43
CA LEU A 146 -23.57 4.50 10.26
C LEU A 146 -23.66 5.77 9.42
N ALA A 147 -23.10 5.76 8.22
CA ALA A 147 -23.25 6.81 7.22
C ALA A 147 -24.57 6.64 6.46
N LYS A 148 -25.35 7.70 6.37
CA LYS A 148 -26.51 7.80 5.45
C LYS A 148 -25.99 8.29 4.10
N ALA A 149 -25.48 7.38 3.27
CA ALA A 149 -24.71 7.72 2.08
C ALA A 149 -25.45 8.69 1.13
N VAL A 150 -26.70 8.43 0.81
CA VAL A 150 -27.51 9.31 -0.07
C VAL A 150 -27.74 10.68 0.56
N LEU A 151 -27.98 10.74 1.87
CA LEU A 151 -28.17 12.02 2.59
C LEU A 151 -26.86 12.82 2.64
N ALA A 152 -25.71 12.13 2.83
CA ALA A 152 -24.39 12.73 2.80
C ALA A 152 -24.05 13.29 1.40
N VAL A 153 -24.45 12.59 0.33
CA VAL A 153 -24.34 13.08 -1.05
C VAL A 153 -25.18 14.36 -1.19
N GLU A 154 -26.45 14.34 -0.77
CA GLU A 154 -27.34 15.52 -0.86
C GLU A 154 -26.79 16.73 -0.10
N ALA A 155 -26.30 16.54 1.14
CA ALA A 155 -25.71 17.60 1.93
C ALA A 155 -24.50 18.26 1.22
N GLN A 156 -23.63 17.44 0.64
CA GLN A 156 -22.45 17.93 -0.09
C GLN A 156 -22.82 18.61 -1.41
N ILE A 157 -23.81 18.09 -2.15
CA ILE A 157 -24.37 18.74 -3.35
C ILE A 157 -24.92 20.14 -2.99
N ARG A 158 -25.75 20.27 -1.94
CA ARG A 158 -26.28 21.54 -1.49
C ARG A 158 -25.18 22.55 -1.17
N ARG A 159 -24.20 22.16 -0.37
CA ARG A 159 -23.04 23.00 0.02
C ARG A 159 -22.19 23.45 -1.18
N ALA A 160 -21.91 22.54 -2.09
CA ALA A 160 -21.12 22.84 -3.29
C ALA A 160 -21.90 23.77 -4.24
N THR A 161 -23.21 23.54 -4.41
CA THR A 161 -24.09 24.39 -5.23
C THR A 161 -24.19 25.80 -4.66
N GLU A 162 -24.31 25.96 -3.34
CA GLU A 162 -24.29 27.29 -2.67
C GLU A 162 -23.01 28.06 -2.94
N ARG A 163 -21.88 27.35 -3.22
CA ARG A 163 -20.60 27.96 -3.57
C ARG A 163 -20.37 28.12 -5.07
N GLY A 164 -21.34 27.74 -5.91
CA GLY A 164 -21.33 27.97 -7.36
C GLY A 164 -21.08 26.73 -8.22
N VAL A 165 -20.91 25.52 -7.65
CA VAL A 165 -20.77 24.29 -8.43
C VAL A 165 -22.10 23.95 -9.12
N THR A 166 -22.02 23.48 -10.37
CA THR A 166 -23.15 23.01 -11.14
C THR A 166 -23.27 21.49 -11.10
N PHE A 167 -24.45 20.95 -10.80
CA PHE A 167 -24.76 19.53 -10.88
C PHE A 167 -25.79 19.26 -11.96
N LEU A 168 -25.42 18.32 -12.87
CA LEU A 168 -26.25 17.95 -14.02
C LEU A 168 -26.63 16.46 -13.89
N ALA A 169 -27.88 16.23 -13.49
CA ALA A 169 -28.47 14.89 -13.46
C ALA A 169 -28.84 14.42 -14.88
N ARG A 170 -28.87 13.10 -15.12
CA ARG A 170 -29.26 12.52 -16.41
C ARG A 170 -28.40 13.00 -17.58
N HIS A 171 -27.09 13.10 -17.36
CA HIS A 171 -26.07 13.40 -18.36
C HIS A 171 -25.11 12.24 -18.42
N GLU A 172 -25.31 11.34 -19.37
CA GLU A 172 -24.41 10.21 -19.61
C GLU A 172 -23.19 10.69 -20.40
N VAL A 173 -21.98 10.40 -19.89
CA VAL A 173 -20.74 10.69 -20.61
C VAL A 173 -20.48 9.61 -21.65
N LEU A 174 -20.37 10.04 -22.90
CA LEU A 174 -20.17 9.19 -24.08
C LEU A 174 -18.73 9.17 -24.58
N ASP A 175 -17.97 10.26 -24.31
CA ASP A 175 -16.56 10.37 -24.73
C ASP A 175 -15.82 11.44 -23.90
N ILE A 176 -14.48 11.29 -23.81
CA ILE A 176 -13.58 12.30 -23.25
C ILE A 176 -12.88 13.03 -24.41
N LEU A 177 -13.18 14.32 -24.53
CA LEU A 177 -12.64 15.16 -25.59
C LEU A 177 -11.19 15.52 -25.31
N ARG A 178 -10.32 15.38 -26.32
CA ARG A 178 -8.87 15.57 -26.19
C ARG A 178 -8.28 16.27 -27.39
N THR A 179 -7.24 17.05 -27.15
CA THR A 179 -6.40 17.66 -28.19
C THR A 179 -4.95 17.54 -27.77
N GLU A 180 -4.09 16.99 -28.63
CA GLU A 180 -2.65 16.84 -28.40
C GLU A 180 -2.27 16.13 -27.07
N GLY A 181 -3.09 15.16 -26.63
CA GLY A 181 -2.85 14.40 -25.39
C GLY A 181 -3.34 15.09 -24.11
N GLU A 182 -3.99 16.25 -24.22
CA GLU A 182 -4.59 16.96 -23.10
C GLU A 182 -6.12 16.93 -23.20
N VAL A 183 -6.81 16.85 -22.05
CA VAL A 183 -8.25 16.92 -21.96
C VAL A 183 -8.75 18.31 -22.38
N THR A 184 -9.84 18.35 -23.14
CA THR A 184 -10.52 19.59 -23.52
C THR A 184 -11.99 19.61 -23.10
N GLY A 185 -12.53 18.50 -22.60
CA GLY A 185 -13.87 18.41 -22.12
C GLY A 185 -14.44 16.98 -22.12
N VAL A 186 -15.76 16.90 -21.99
CA VAL A 186 -16.51 15.63 -22.13
C VAL A 186 -17.65 15.81 -23.12
N ARG A 187 -17.98 14.74 -23.83
CA ARG A 187 -19.21 14.63 -24.61
C ARG A 187 -20.25 13.88 -23.81
N THR A 188 -21.42 14.48 -23.63
CA THR A 188 -22.55 13.81 -23.01
C THR A 188 -23.68 13.59 -24.04
N ASP A 189 -24.67 12.79 -23.68
CA ASP A 189 -25.92 12.63 -24.46
C ASP A 189 -26.75 13.94 -24.59
N GLN A 190 -26.43 14.95 -23.76
CA GLN A 190 -27.08 16.26 -23.77
C GLN A 190 -26.22 17.38 -24.42
N GLY A 191 -25.00 17.06 -24.86
CA GLY A 191 -24.06 17.99 -25.49
C GLY A 191 -22.66 17.95 -24.89
N ASP A 192 -21.75 18.72 -25.50
CA ASP A 192 -20.35 18.79 -25.07
C ASP A 192 -20.18 19.83 -23.94
N LEU A 193 -19.34 19.48 -22.95
CA LEU A 193 -18.94 20.36 -21.83
C LEU A 193 -17.42 20.57 -21.91
N GLU A 194 -16.99 21.81 -21.93
CA GLU A 194 -15.56 22.14 -21.93
C GLU A 194 -14.96 22.01 -20.55
N ALA A 195 -13.76 21.42 -20.46
CA ALA A 195 -12.98 21.28 -19.24
C ALA A 195 -11.48 21.24 -19.51
N GLU A 196 -10.71 21.75 -18.56
CA GLU A 196 -9.23 21.62 -18.51
C GLU A 196 -8.82 20.41 -17.67
N ILE A 197 -9.73 19.98 -16.78
CA ILE A 197 -9.56 18.81 -15.92
C ILE A 197 -10.85 17.99 -15.94
N VAL A 198 -10.72 16.68 -16.13
CA VAL A 198 -11.83 15.73 -15.98
C VAL A 198 -11.46 14.72 -14.90
N VAL A 199 -12.31 14.55 -13.90
CA VAL A 199 -12.08 13.59 -12.81
C VAL A 199 -13.13 12.48 -12.89
N CYS A 200 -12.67 11.25 -13.11
CA CYS A 200 -13.53 10.07 -13.09
C CYS A 200 -13.81 9.65 -11.65
N CYS A 201 -15.07 9.75 -11.22
CA CYS A 201 -15.62 9.27 -9.97
C CYS A 201 -16.83 8.36 -10.24
N ALA A 202 -16.77 7.60 -11.34
CA ALA A 202 -17.89 6.84 -11.89
C ALA A 202 -18.15 5.49 -11.20
N GLY A 203 -17.37 5.16 -10.16
CA GLY A 203 -17.52 3.95 -9.35
C GLY A 203 -17.44 2.68 -10.21
N ILE A 204 -18.50 1.85 -10.16
CA ILE A 204 -18.53 0.58 -10.92
C ILE A 204 -18.45 0.75 -12.44
N TRP A 205 -18.66 1.95 -12.98
CA TRP A 205 -18.48 2.28 -14.40
C TRP A 205 -17.10 2.88 -14.70
N GLY A 206 -16.25 3.10 -13.68
CA GLY A 206 -14.92 3.68 -13.86
C GLY A 206 -14.08 3.04 -14.97
N PRO A 207 -14.01 1.70 -15.10
CA PRO A 207 -13.28 1.04 -16.20
C PRO A 207 -13.81 1.43 -17.60
N ARG A 208 -15.13 1.63 -17.75
CA ARG A 208 -15.74 2.08 -19.03
C ARG A 208 -15.30 3.49 -19.38
N ILE A 209 -15.32 4.41 -18.41
CA ILE A 209 -14.90 5.80 -18.63
C ILE A 209 -13.40 5.90 -18.91
N ALA A 210 -12.56 5.20 -18.13
CA ALA A 210 -11.11 5.23 -18.31
C ALA A 210 -10.67 4.68 -19.69
N ARG A 211 -11.36 3.67 -20.22
CA ARG A 211 -11.10 3.17 -21.57
C ARG A 211 -11.31 4.21 -22.68
N MET A 212 -12.15 5.23 -22.46
CA MET A 212 -12.33 6.33 -23.44
C MET A 212 -11.02 7.12 -23.66
N VAL A 213 -10.13 7.10 -22.69
CA VAL A 213 -8.79 7.70 -22.79
C VAL A 213 -7.67 6.67 -23.04
N GLY A 214 -8.02 5.40 -23.22
CA GLY A 214 -7.06 4.31 -23.42
C GLY A 214 -6.43 3.77 -22.12
N MET A 215 -6.95 4.16 -20.97
CA MET A 215 -6.46 3.74 -19.65
C MET A 215 -7.21 2.49 -19.17
N ASN A 216 -6.46 1.48 -18.73
CA ASN A 216 -7.02 0.32 -18.05
C ASN A 216 -6.98 0.54 -16.53
N LEU A 217 -8.15 0.58 -15.89
CA LEU A 217 -8.24 0.60 -14.44
C LEU A 217 -8.29 -0.84 -13.90
N PRO A 218 -7.41 -1.21 -12.96
CA PRO A 218 -7.44 -2.52 -12.31
C PRO A 218 -8.56 -2.58 -11.25
N LEU A 219 -9.80 -2.61 -11.73
CA LEU A 219 -11.01 -2.57 -10.95
C LEU A 219 -12.06 -3.51 -11.55
N THR A 220 -12.64 -4.37 -10.70
CA THR A 220 -13.78 -5.22 -11.06
C THR A 220 -14.97 -4.89 -10.17
N PRO A 221 -16.15 -4.62 -10.74
CA PRO A 221 -17.40 -4.63 -9.98
C PRO A 221 -17.72 -6.06 -9.52
N LEU A 222 -17.91 -6.26 -8.20
CA LEU A 222 -18.37 -7.52 -7.63
C LEU A 222 -19.66 -7.31 -6.86
N ALA A 223 -20.56 -8.29 -6.94
CA ALA A 223 -21.79 -8.28 -6.18
C ALA A 223 -21.54 -8.78 -4.76
N HIS A 224 -22.17 -8.13 -3.80
CA HIS A 224 -22.13 -8.41 -2.38
C HIS A 224 -23.54 -8.57 -1.84
N GLN A 225 -23.76 -9.59 -1.02
CA GLN A 225 -25.07 -9.87 -0.45
C GLN A 225 -25.40 -8.95 0.74
N LEU A 226 -26.54 -8.30 0.66
CA LEU A 226 -27.16 -7.55 1.74
C LEU A 226 -28.62 -7.97 1.88
N ALA A 227 -29.00 -8.42 3.06
CA ALA A 227 -30.36 -8.85 3.37
C ALA A 227 -30.93 -8.05 4.54
N TRP A 228 -32.25 -7.93 4.58
CA TRP A 228 -32.98 -7.31 5.68
C TRP A 228 -33.97 -8.31 6.25
N THR A 229 -34.03 -8.38 7.58
CA THR A 229 -35.06 -9.17 8.27
C THR A 229 -36.41 -8.44 8.20
N GLY A 230 -37.50 -9.18 8.36
CA GLY A 230 -38.73 -8.59 8.84
C GLY A 230 -38.58 -8.07 10.28
N PRO A 231 -39.67 -7.51 10.86
CA PRO A 231 -39.66 -7.01 12.22
C PRO A 231 -39.15 -8.08 13.21
N VAL A 232 -38.13 -7.71 14.02
CA VAL A 232 -37.60 -8.55 15.08
C VAL A 232 -38.33 -8.26 16.38
N PRO A 233 -39.04 -9.23 17.01
CA PRO A 233 -39.87 -8.95 18.18
C PRO A 233 -39.13 -8.26 19.34
N ALA A 234 -37.84 -8.57 19.52
CA ALA A 234 -37.01 -7.93 20.53
C ALA A 234 -36.69 -6.45 20.26
N LEU A 235 -36.95 -5.95 19.04
CA LEU A 235 -36.73 -4.58 18.61
C LEU A 235 -38.04 -3.79 18.48
N ALA A 236 -39.18 -4.41 18.83
CA ALA A 236 -40.49 -3.80 18.71
C ALA A 236 -40.56 -2.44 19.47
N GLY A 237 -40.95 -1.40 18.74
CA GLY A 237 -41.05 -0.02 19.30
C GLY A 237 -39.75 0.80 19.18
N GLN A 238 -38.70 0.31 18.58
CA GLN A 238 -37.51 1.12 18.25
C GLN A 238 -37.86 2.10 17.14
N THR A 239 -37.83 3.38 17.46
CA THR A 239 -38.18 4.49 16.52
C THR A 239 -36.90 5.04 15.84
N GLU A 240 -35.77 5.00 16.50
CA GLU A 240 -34.49 5.43 15.96
C GLU A 240 -33.98 4.39 14.94
N GLU A 241 -33.35 4.88 13.88
CA GLU A 241 -32.80 4.01 12.83
C GLU A 241 -31.76 3.02 13.36
N ALA A 242 -30.85 3.51 14.22
CA ALA A 242 -29.83 2.69 14.89
C ALA A 242 -29.55 3.23 16.28
N VAL A 243 -29.43 2.32 17.27
CA VAL A 243 -29.11 2.64 18.67
C VAL A 243 -27.95 1.80 19.21
N ARG A 244 -27.60 0.70 18.56
CA ARG A 244 -26.49 -0.19 18.93
C ARG A 244 -25.32 0.04 18.01
N PRO A 245 -24.09 -0.25 18.48
CA PRO A 245 -22.91 -0.28 17.62
C PRO A 245 -23.15 -1.11 16.36
N ILE A 246 -22.66 -0.64 15.20
CA ILE A 246 -22.56 -1.52 14.03
C ILE A 246 -21.67 -2.71 14.39
N LEU A 247 -22.05 -3.91 13.96
CA LEU A 247 -21.43 -5.14 14.43
C LEU A 247 -20.72 -5.86 13.26
N ARG A 248 -19.48 -6.29 13.47
CA ARG A 248 -18.76 -7.22 12.59
C ARG A 248 -18.54 -8.56 13.24
N HIS A 249 -18.81 -9.63 12.51
CA HIS A 249 -18.47 -11.01 12.82
C HIS A 249 -17.62 -11.60 11.70
N GLN A 250 -16.34 -11.22 11.67
CA GLN A 250 -15.44 -11.52 10.58
C GLN A 250 -15.02 -13.00 10.50
N ASP A 251 -15.14 -13.77 11.61
CA ASP A 251 -14.91 -15.23 11.59
C ASP A 251 -15.94 -15.98 10.77
N ALA A 252 -17.06 -15.34 10.41
CA ALA A 252 -18.11 -15.87 9.56
C ALA A 252 -18.45 -14.94 8.38
N ASP A 253 -17.57 -13.99 8.05
CA ASP A 253 -17.72 -13.03 6.94
C ASP A 253 -18.97 -12.17 6.98
N LEU A 254 -19.46 -11.84 8.19
CA LEU A 254 -20.72 -11.15 8.42
C LEU A 254 -20.53 -9.77 9.04
N TYR A 255 -21.46 -8.88 8.72
CA TYR A 255 -21.69 -7.65 9.45
C TYR A 255 -23.18 -7.37 9.62
N TYR A 256 -23.52 -6.55 10.64
CA TYR A 256 -24.90 -6.26 11.00
C TYR A 256 -25.09 -4.79 11.33
N ARG A 257 -26.31 -4.30 11.06
CA ARG A 257 -26.76 -2.97 11.48
C ARG A 257 -28.24 -2.98 11.85
N ASP A 258 -28.59 -2.06 12.72
CA ASP A 258 -29.99 -1.76 12.97
C ASP A 258 -30.64 -1.02 11.78
N ARG A 259 -31.93 -1.25 11.60
CA ARG A 259 -32.82 -0.44 10.76
C ARG A 259 -34.21 -0.41 11.39
N HIS A 260 -34.38 0.49 12.37
CA HIS A 260 -35.58 0.55 13.22
C HIS A 260 -35.81 -0.81 13.95
N ASP A 261 -36.90 -1.47 13.70
CA ASP A 261 -37.25 -2.77 14.27
C ASP A 261 -36.79 -3.98 13.43
N THR A 262 -35.95 -3.75 12.43
CA THR A 262 -35.35 -4.78 11.55
C THR A 262 -33.82 -4.77 11.64
N LEU A 263 -33.17 -5.80 11.13
CA LEU A 263 -31.71 -5.90 11.04
C LEU A 263 -31.27 -6.04 9.59
N GLY A 264 -30.23 -5.28 9.23
CA GLY A 264 -29.48 -5.47 8.01
C GLY A 264 -28.32 -6.42 8.23
N ILE A 265 -28.12 -7.35 7.30
CA ILE A 265 -27.12 -8.42 7.35
C ILE A 265 -26.35 -8.41 6.04
N GLY A 266 -25.06 -8.12 6.10
CA GLY A 266 -24.18 -8.24 4.95
C GLY A 266 -23.26 -9.44 5.05
N TYR A 267 -22.97 -10.08 3.94
CA TYR A 267 -22.26 -11.35 3.89
C TYR A 267 -21.23 -11.37 2.76
N TYR A 268 -19.96 -11.65 3.10
CA TYR A 268 -18.85 -11.80 2.16
C TYR A 268 -18.46 -13.26 1.88
N GLY A 269 -18.89 -14.23 2.71
CA GLY A 269 -18.51 -15.65 2.60
C GLY A 269 -19.19 -16.40 1.43
N HIS A 270 -19.91 -15.69 0.56
CA HIS A 270 -20.45 -16.28 -0.67
C HIS A 270 -19.37 -16.31 -1.78
N ARG A 271 -19.62 -17.10 -2.82
CA ARG A 271 -18.75 -17.12 -4.00
C ARG A 271 -18.59 -15.73 -4.61
N PRO A 272 -17.43 -15.36 -5.14
CA PRO A 272 -17.26 -14.12 -5.90
C PRO A 272 -18.25 -14.06 -7.07
N MET A 273 -18.87 -12.89 -7.27
CA MET A 273 -19.84 -12.62 -8.34
C MET A 273 -19.39 -11.38 -9.13
N PRO A 274 -18.32 -11.50 -9.94
CA PRO A 274 -17.86 -10.39 -10.76
C PRO A 274 -18.80 -10.13 -11.94
N ILE A 275 -18.89 -8.86 -12.33
CA ILE A 275 -19.59 -8.44 -13.55
C ILE A 275 -18.71 -7.46 -14.32
N SER A 276 -18.75 -7.52 -15.65
CA SER A 276 -18.10 -6.51 -16.48
C SER A 276 -18.81 -5.15 -16.36
N ALA A 277 -18.07 -4.06 -16.28
CA ALA A 277 -18.66 -2.71 -16.31
C ALA A 277 -19.53 -2.45 -17.55
N ASP A 278 -19.29 -3.19 -18.65
CA ASP A 278 -20.08 -3.11 -19.89
C ASP A 278 -21.38 -3.91 -19.84
N GLU A 279 -21.52 -4.83 -18.86
CA GLU A 279 -22.71 -5.65 -18.66
C GLU A 279 -23.68 -5.09 -17.61
N ILE A 280 -23.28 -3.99 -16.95
CA ILE A 280 -24.14 -3.29 -15.98
C ILE A 280 -25.31 -2.68 -16.77
N LEU A 281 -26.53 -3.00 -16.36
CA LEU A 281 -27.75 -2.53 -17.00
C LEU A 281 -27.84 -0.99 -16.95
N SER A 282 -28.53 -0.41 -17.91
CA SER A 282 -28.89 1.01 -17.88
C SER A 282 -29.99 1.27 -16.83
N LEU A 283 -30.23 2.54 -16.53
CA LEU A 283 -31.31 2.97 -15.61
C LEU A 283 -32.71 2.51 -16.06
N ASP A 284 -32.93 2.45 -17.38
CA ASP A 284 -34.24 2.10 -17.95
C ASP A 284 -34.46 0.57 -18.02
N GLU A 285 -33.35 -0.22 -17.97
CA GLU A 285 -33.41 -1.69 -18.05
C GLU A 285 -33.39 -2.37 -16.69
N ALA A 286 -32.91 -1.67 -15.65
CA ALA A 286 -32.79 -2.22 -14.31
C ALA A 286 -34.13 -2.25 -13.57
N ASP A 287 -34.47 -3.36 -12.91
CA ASP A 287 -35.72 -3.49 -12.15
C ASP A 287 -35.83 -2.48 -10.99
N ALA A 288 -34.75 -2.23 -10.28
CA ALA A 288 -34.66 -1.28 -9.17
C ALA A 288 -33.64 -0.18 -9.43
N MET A 289 -32.39 -0.52 -9.67
CA MET A 289 -31.29 0.37 -10.05
C MET A 289 -30.15 -0.45 -10.65
N PRO A 290 -29.31 0.15 -11.52
CA PRO A 290 -28.23 -0.59 -12.22
C PRO A 290 -27.25 -1.35 -11.32
N SER A 291 -26.95 -0.79 -10.13
CA SER A 291 -26.01 -1.38 -9.18
C SER A 291 -26.60 -2.48 -8.29
N VAL A 292 -27.86 -2.89 -8.51
CA VAL A 292 -28.54 -3.92 -7.71
C VAL A 292 -28.91 -5.10 -8.60
N LEU A 293 -28.35 -6.26 -8.30
CA LEU A 293 -28.69 -7.52 -8.93
C LEU A 293 -29.66 -8.31 -8.04
N LYS A 294 -30.35 -9.29 -8.65
CA LYS A 294 -31.28 -10.16 -7.96
C LYS A 294 -30.58 -10.94 -6.84
N PHE A 295 -31.16 -10.94 -5.66
CA PHE A 295 -30.68 -11.72 -4.51
C PHE A 295 -30.68 -13.22 -4.79
N THR A 296 -29.59 -13.89 -4.37
CA THR A 296 -29.43 -15.35 -4.48
C THR A 296 -29.55 -16.00 -3.11
N GLU A 297 -30.75 -16.49 -2.80
CA GLU A 297 -31.09 -17.05 -1.48
C GLU A 297 -30.20 -18.24 -1.09
N ASP A 298 -29.86 -19.11 -2.05
CA ASP A 298 -29.02 -20.27 -1.79
C ASP A 298 -27.60 -19.88 -1.32
N ASP A 299 -27.05 -18.80 -1.83
CA ASP A 299 -25.75 -18.26 -1.43
C ASP A 299 -25.76 -17.62 -0.02
N PHE A 300 -26.96 -17.35 0.53
CA PHE A 300 -27.15 -16.72 1.85
C PHE A 300 -27.51 -17.68 2.99
N ALA A 301 -27.71 -18.96 2.71
CA ALA A 301 -28.21 -19.94 3.69
C ALA A 301 -27.27 -20.07 4.91
N ASP A 302 -25.97 -20.14 4.68
CA ASP A 302 -24.96 -20.23 5.76
C ASP A 302 -24.92 -18.95 6.59
N ALA A 303 -25.00 -17.79 5.94
CA ALA A 303 -25.09 -16.47 6.61
C ALA A 303 -26.28 -16.40 7.56
N TRP A 304 -27.44 -16.88 7.12
CA TRP A 304 -28.64 -16.89 7.95
C TRP A 304 -28.53 -17.83 9.16
N THR A 305 -27.94 -19.00 8.96
CA THR A 305 -27.69 -19.97 10.03
C THR A 305 -26.74 -19.39 11.10
N GLU A 306 -25.66 -18.79 10.67
CA GLU A 306 -24.67 -18.18 11.58
C GLU A 306 -25.25 -16.91 12.26
N THR A 307 -26.06 -16.13 11.54
CA THR A 307 -26.79 -15.00 12.13
C THR A 307 -27.68 -15.43 13.30
N GLN A 308 -28.45 -16.50 13.14
CA GLN A 308 -29.30 -17.03 14.22
C GLN A 308 -28.49 -17.61 15.38
N SER A 309 -27.26 -18.00 15.16
CA SER A 309 -26.33 -18.47 16.18
C SER A 309 -25.76 -17.33 16.99
N LEU A 310 -25.29 -16.25 16.32
CA LEU A 310 -24.71 -15.07 16.96
C LEU A 310 -25.78 -14.15 17.56
N LEU A 311 -26.92 -13.98 16.86
CA LEU A 311 -28.02 -13.10 17.23
C LEU A 311 -29.31 -13.93 17.43
N PRO A 312 -29.48 -14.66 18.55
CA PRO A 312 -30.59 -15.57 18.78
C PRO A 312 -31.97 -14.94 18.67
N VAL A 313 -32.07 -13.62 18.80
CA VAL A 313 -33.34 -12.85 18.64
C VAL A 313 -33.89 -12.93 17.22
N THR A 314 -33.08 -13.33 16.24
CA THR A 314 -33.50 -13.50 14.82
C THR A 314 -34.16 -14.83 14.52
N LYS A 315 -34.21 -15.77 15.48
CA LYS A 315 -34.82 -17.10 15.27
C LYS A 315 -36.29 -17.04 14.90
N ASP A 316 -37.00 -16.04 15.39
CA ASP A 316 -38.42 -15.80 15.12
C ASP A 316 -38.66 -14.81 13.96
N ALA A 317 -37.57 -14.34 13.31
CA ALA A 317 -37.64 -13.47 12.14
C ALA A 317 -37.35 -14.25 10.85
N LYS A 318 -37.57 -13.62 9.72
CA LYS A 318 -37.25 -14.12 8.37
C LYS A 318 -36.51 -13.04 7.59
N VAL A 319 -35.74 -13.44 6.61
CA VAL A 319 -35.27 -12.51 5.56
C VAL A 319 -36.46 -12.14 4.70
N GLU A 320 -36.75 -10.85 4.59
CA GLU A 320 -37.86 -10.32 3.78
C GLU A 320 -37.41 -9.63 2.51
N GLU A 321 -36.25 -8.95 2.58
CA GLU A 321 -35.65 -8.26 1.45
C GLU A 321 -34.19 -8.70 1.30
N GLY A 322 -33.70 -8.77 0.08
CA GLY A 322 -32.30 -9.05 -0.19
C GLY A 322 -31.88 -8.51 -1.54
N ILE A 323 -30.62 -8.11 -1.64
CA ILE A 323 -29.98 -7.66 -2.87
C ILE A 323 -28.59 -8.28 -3.01
N ASN A 324 -28.14 -8.38 -4.24
CA ASN A 324 -26.74 -8.53 -4.58
C ASN A 324 -26.26 -7.16 -5.10
N GLY A 325 -25.68 -6.34 -4.21
CA GLY A 325 -25.27 -4.97 -4.52
C GLY A 325 -23.88 -4.90 -5.12
N LEU A 326 -23.74 -4.21 -6.27
CA LEU A 326 -22.44 -4.06 -6.93
C LEU A 326 -21.62 -2.95 -6.29
N PHE A 327 -20.34 -3.23 -6.06
CA PHE A 327 -19.33 -2.21 -5.71
C PHE A 327 -17.93 -2.63 -6.16
N SER A 328 -16.99 -1.71 -6.11
CA SER A 328 -15.69 -1.86 -6.75
C SER A 328 -14.67 -2.56 -5.88
N PHE A 329 -13.94 -3.53 -6.45
CA PHE A 329 -12.73 -4.15 -5.90
C PHE A 329 -11.53 -3.84 -6.78
N THR A 330 -10.34 -3.84 -6.19
CA THR A 330 -9.05 -3.62 -6.86
C THR A 330 -8.07 -4.72 -6.50
N THR A 331 -7.04 -4.85 -7.30
CA THR A 331 -6.05 -5.95 -7.19
C THR A 331 -5.27 -5.96 -5.87
N ASP A 332 -5.24 -4.84 -5.14
CA ASP A 332 -4.55 -4.68 -3.85
C ASP A 332 -5.47 -4.15 -2.73
N GLY A 333 -6.77 -4.01 -3.01
CA GLY A 333 -7.76 -3.54 -2.05
C GLY A 333 -7.69 -2.03 -1.74
N LEU A 334 -6.88 -1.26 -2.46
CA LEU A 334 -6.69 0.18 -2.24
C LEU A 334 -7.36 1.02 -3.33
N PRO A 335 -7.74 2.28 -3.05
CA PRO A 335 -8.26 3.19 -4.04
C PRO A 335 -7.32 3.45 -5.21
N LEU A 336 -7.89 3.92 -6.32
CA LEU A 336 -7.19 4.33 -7.52
C LEU A 336 -7.30 5.85 -7.63
N LEU A 337 -6.24 6.56 -7.27
CA LEU A 337 -6.23 8.03 -7.20
C LEU A 337 -5.08 8.60 -8.05
N GLY A 338 -5.35 9.67 -8.78
CA GLY A 338 -4.30 10.41 -9.48
C GLY A 338 -4.57 10.68 -10.95
N GLU A 339 -3.61 11.33 -11.59
CA GLU A 339 -3.68 11.70 -13.00
C GLU A 339 -3.22 10.55 -13.91
N SER A 340 -3.88 10.38 -15.05
CA SER A 340 -3.45 9.46 -16.11
C SER A 340 -2.00 9.72 -16.53
N PRO A 341 -1.19 8.69 -16.75
CA PRO A 341 0.17 8.87 -17.23
C PRO A 341 0.23 9.34 -18.70
N ASP A 342 -0.82 9.07 -19.49
CA ASP A 342 -0.85 9.27 -20.94
C ASP A 342 -1.72 10.45 -21.37
N VAL A 343 -2.68 10.89 -20.53
CA VAL A 343 -3.62 11.97 -20.89
C VAL A 343 -3.64 13.00 -19.78
N LYS A 344 -2.98 14.12 -20.03
CA LYS A 344 -2.91 15.23 -19.09
C LYS A 344 -4.30 15.84 -18.86
N GLY A 345 -4.61 16.11 -17.59
CA GLY A 345 -5.89 16.64 -17.14
C GLY A 345 -6.98 15.57 -16.95
N PHE A 346 -6.73 14.29 -17.27
CA PHE A 346 -7.64 13.20 -16.92
C PHE A 346 -7.19 12.57 -15.58
N TRP A 347 -8.05 12.67 -14.58
CA TRP A 347 -7.84 12.18 -13.22
C TRP A 347 -8.81 11.07 -12.88
N VAL A 348 -8.45 10.23 -11.94
CA VAL A 348 -9.31 9.19 -11.38
C VAL A 348 -9.37 9.29 -9.85
N ALA A 349 -10.56 9.00 -9.31
CA ALA A 349 -10.81 8.83 -7.88
C ALA A 349 -11.82 7.68 -7.74
N GLU A 350 -11.34 6.46 -7.89
CA GLU A 350 -12.14 5.24 -8.10
C GLU A 350 -11.88 4.19 -7.03
N ALA A 351 -12.76 3.19 -6.97
CA ALA A 351 -12.70 2.10 -6.00
C ALA A 351 -12.71 2.58 -4.55
N VAL A 352 -13.51 3.58 -4.26
CA VAL A 352 -13.61 4.21 -2.94
C VAL A 352 -14.92 3.82 -2.28
N TRP A 353 -14.83 3.20 -1.13
CA TRP A 353 -16.00 2.85 -0.33
C TRP A 353 -16.48 4.04 0.51
N VAL A 354 -17.73 4.00 0.99
CA VAL A 354 -18.34 5.07 1.81
C VAL A 354 -17.43 5.47 2.97
N THR A 355 -16.77 4.50 3.60
CA THR A 355 -15.83 4.68 4.72
C THR A 355 -14.71 5.70 4.43
N HIS A 356 -14.26 5.81 3.19
CA HIS A 356 -13.11 6.63 2.81
C HIS A 356 -13.48 7.84 1.93
N SER A 357 -14.78 7.98 1.60
CA SER A 357 -15.27 8.86 0.53
C SER A 357 -14.89 10.33 0.70
N ALA A 358 -15.18 10.93 1.84
CA ALA A 358 -14.88 12.35 2.07
C ALA A 358 -13.37 12.59 2.25
N GLY A 359 -12.66 11.61 2.84
CA GLY A 359 -11.20 11.62 2.92
C GLY A 359 -10.56 11.67 1.54
N VAL A 360 -11.00 10.82 0.62
CA VAL A 360 -10.54 10.82 -0.77
C VAL A 360 -10.93 12.12 -1.49
N GLY A 361 -12.15 12.61 -1.29
CA GLY A 361 -12.58 13.91 -1.85
C GLY A 361 -11.62 15.03 -1.45
N ARG A 362 -11.23 15.10 -0.16
CA ARG A 362 -10.24 16.06 0.33
C ARG A 362 -8.86 15.82 -0.26
N ALA A 363 -8.38 14.58 -0.26
CA ALA A 363 -7.05 14.22 -0.73
C ALA A 363 -6.85 14.62 -2.21
N VAL A 364 -7.82 14.29 -3.06
CA VAL A 364 -7.77 14.63 -4.50
C VAL A 364 -7.93 16.13 -4.71
N ALA A 365 -8.78 16.82 -3.92
CA ALA A 365 -8.92 18.27 -4.00
C ALA A 365 -7.60 18.99 -3.64
N GLU A 366 -6.91 18.56 -2.57
CA GLU A 366 -5.58 19.10 -2.24
C GLU A 366 -4.58 18.84 -3.37
N TRP A 367 -4.55 17.63 -3.90
CA TRP A 367 -3.63 17.28 -4.98
C TRP A 367 -3.86 18.09 -6.24
N LEU A 368 -5.11 18.34 -6.61
CA LEU A 368 -5.48 19.20 -7.76
C LEU A 368 -5.12 20.67 -7.54
N VAL A 369 -5.41 21.22 -6.36
CA VAL A 369 -5.25 22.66 -6.07
C VAL A 369 -3.80 23.01 -5.77
N ASP A 370 -3.11 22.18 -4.99
CA ASP A 370 -1.77 22.48 -4.45
C ASP A 370 -0.65 21.73 -5.20
N GLY A 371 -1.01 20.79 -6.11
CA GLY A 371 -0.07 19.92 -6.83
C GLY A 371 0.45 18.75 -6.02
N HIS A 372 0.06 18.61 -4.76
CA HIS A 372 0.37 17.50 -3.86
C HIS A 372 -0.70 17.40 -2.76
N CYS A 373 -0.77 16.25 -2.11
CA CYS A 373 -1.61 16.06 -0.93
C CYS A 373 -0.75 16.21 0.33
N SER A 374 -1.07 17.20 1.16
CA SER A 374 -0.36 17.44 2.41
C SER A 374 -0.97 16.76 3.64
N SER A 375 -2.24 16.38 3.53
CA SER A 375 -3.01 15.78 4.64
C SER A 375 -2.85 14.27 4.75
N PHE A 376 -2.56 13.59 3.65
CA PHE A 376 -2.49 12.12 3.56
C PHE A 376 -1.33 11.68 2.68
N ASP A 377 -0.72 10.56 3.04
CA ASP A 377 0.26 9.91 2.18
C ASP A 377 -0.44 9.03 1.14
N LEU A 378 -0.44 9.46 -0.11
CA LEU A 378 -1.16 8.78 -1.19
C LEU A 378 -0.31 7.81 -2.02
N HIS A 379 0.96 7.54 -1.65
CA HIS A 379 1.83 6.70 -2.48
C HIS A 379 1.26 5.30 -2.75
N GLU A 380 0.59 4.70 -1.76
CA GLU A 380 -0.04 3.38 -1.91
C GLU A 380 -1.39 3.41 -2.66
N CYS A 381 -1.97 4.61 -2.86
CA CYS A 381 -3.24 4.81 -3.58
C CYS A 381 -3.04 5.37 -5.00
N ASP A 382 -1.82 5.79 -5.37
CA ASP A 382 -1.54 6.38 -6.70
C ASP A 382 -1.85 5.37 -7.80
N VAL A 383 -2.68 5.76 -8.77
CA VAL A 383 -3.11 4.90 -9.88
C VAL A 383 -1.95 4.41 -10.74
N ASN A 384 -0.82 5.12 -10.74
CA ASN A 384 0.36 4.79 -11.52
C ASN A 384 1.30 3.77 -10.83
N ARG A 385 0.91 3.19 -9.68
CA ARG A 385 1.70 2.18 -8.95
C ARG A 385 1.79 0.83 -9.65
N PHE A 386 0.87 0.53 -10.54
CA PHE A 386 0.76 -0.79 -11.17
C PHE A 386 1.77 -1.02 -12.30
N GLU A 387 2.30 -2.22 -12.34
CA GLU A 387 3.09 -2.71 -13.48
C GLU A 387 2.16 -3.16 -14.62
N PRO A 388 2.61 -3.14 -15.89
CA PRO A 388 1.73 -3.44 -17.04
C PRO A 388 0.99 -4.78 -16.97
N HIS A 389 1.58 -5.83 -16.39
CA HIS A 389 0.92 -7.13 -16.24
C HIS A 389 -0.24 -7.10 -15.24
N GLN A 390 -0.18 -6.21 -14.25
CA GLN A 390 -1.22 -6.03 -13.24
C GLN A 390 -2.47 -5.30 -13.79
N LEU A 391 -2.36 -4.76 -15.00
CA LEU A 391 -3.46 -4.11 -15.72
C LEU A 391 -4.14 -5.06 -16.72
N SER A 392 -3.69 -6.32 -16.83
CA SER A 392 -4.34 -7.29 -17.72
C SER A 392 -5.68 -7.73 -17.13
N PRO A 393 -6.74 -7.87 -17.95
CA PRO A 393 -8.08 -8.26 -17.45
C PRO A 393 -8.07 -9.57 -16.66
N GLU A 394 -7.25 -10.54 -17.05
CA GLU A 394 -7.13 -11.84 -16.37
C GLU A 394 -6.55 -11.67 -14.95
N TYR A 395 -5.48 -10.89 -14.82
CA TYR A 395 -4.87 -10.61 -13.52
C TYR A 395 -5.82 -9.83 -12.61
N VAL A 396 -6.42 -8.76 -13.14
CA VAL A 396 -7.37 -7.92 -12.41
C VAL A 396 -8.51 -8.76 -11.85
N LEU A 397 -9.19 -9.52 -12.72
CA LEU A 397 -10.31 -10.35 -12.31
C LEU A 397 -9.92 -11.37 -11.21
N ALA A 398 -8.79 -12.06 -11.39
CA ALA A 398 -8.34 -13.07 -10.43
C ALA A 398 -8.01 -12.45 -9.06
N ARG A 399 -7.27 -11.34 -9.04
CA ARG A 399 -6.88 -10.67 -7.80
C ARG A 399 -8.05 -9.96 -7.11
N ASP A 400 -8.94 -9.35 -7.86
CA ASP A 400 -10.12 -8.68 -7.29
C ASP A 400 -11.06 -9.71 -6.65
N CYS A 401 -11.24 -10.88 -7.29
CA CYS A 401 -11.97 -12.01 -6.70
C CYS A 401 -11.27 -12.57 -5.45
N GLN A 402 -9.94 -12.65 -5.45
CA GLN A 402 -9.18 -13.05 -4.26
C GLN A 402 -9.37 -12.05 -3.12
N ASN A 403 -9.24 -10.75 -3.39
CA ASN A 403 -9.48 -9.70 -2.40
C ASN A 403 -10.89 -9.71 -1.84
N PHE A 404 -11.89 -10.07 -2.66
CA PHE A 404 -13.26 -10.24 -2.19
C PHE A 404 -13.33 -11.38 -1.15
N VAL A 405 -12.70 -12.51 -1.43
CA VAL A 405 -12.69 -13.66 -0.51
C VAL A 405 -11.95 -13.34 0.79
N GLU A 406 -10.83 -12.62 0.68
CA GLU A 406 -9.92 -12.32 1.81
C GLU A 406 -10.32 -11.08 2.61
N VAL A 407 -11.43 -10.40 2.27
CA VAL A 407 -11.78 -9.09 2.87
C VAL A 407 -11.88 -9.11 4.40
N TYR A 408 -12.28 -10.24 4.97
CA TYR A 408 -12.38 -10.46 6.42
C TYR A 408 -11.39 -11.49 6.96
N ASP A 409 -10.52 -12.04 6.14
CA ASP A 409 -9.51 -13.01 6.56
C ASP A 409 -8.45 -12.41 7.49
N ILE A 410 -7.86 -13.25 8.29
CA ILE A 410 -6.66 -12.95 9.05
C ILE A 410 -5.45 -13.20 8.16
N LEU A 411 -4.82 -12.14 7.68
CA LEU A 411 -3.60 -12.25 6.88
C LEU A 411 -2.37 -12.30 7.79
N HIS A 412 -1.72 -13.46 7.82
CA HIS A 412 -0.50 -13.65 8.60
C HIS A 412 0.73 -13.05 7.90
N PRO A 413 1.77 -12.68 8.67
CA PRO A 413 3.04 -12.25 8.08
C PRO A 413 3.61 -13.29 7.13
N LEU A 414 4.11 -12.85 5.97
CA LEU A 414 4.72 -13.73 4.95
C LEU A 414 3.76 -14.78 4.36
N GLN A 415 2.46 -14.59 4.49
CA GLN A 415 1.47 -15.47 3.87
C GLN A 415 1.63 -15.42 2.34
N PRO A 416 1.79 -16.56 1.67
CA PRO A 416 1.92 -16.58 0.22
C PRO A 416 0.62 -16.14 -0.47
N SER A 417 0.73 -15.31 -1.50
CA SER A 417 -0.40 -14.97 -2.37
C SER A 417 -0.87 -16.20 -3.17
N GLY A 418 -2.17 -16.24 -3.49
CA GLY A 418 -2.77 -17.23 -4.38
C GLY A 418 -2.46 -16.98 -5.87
N ASP A 419 -3.17 -17.71 -6.75
CA ASP A 419 -3.13 -17.49 -8.19
C ASP A 419 -3.59 -16.06 -8.57
N PRO A 420 -3.13 -15.48 -9.70
CA PRO A 420 -2.29 -16.11 -10.75
C PRO A 420 -0.80 -16.06 -10.39
N ARG A 421 -0.16 -17.22 -10.41
CA ARG A 421 1.29 -17.41 -10.17
C ARG A 421 1.80 -18.63 -10.93
N PRO A 422 3.09 -18.66 -11.40
CA PRO A 422 4.02 -17.53 -11.46
C PRO A 422 3.69 -16.58 -12.62
N ILE A 423 3.99 -15.28 -12.48
CA ILE A 423 3.81 -14.30 -13.57
C ILE A 423 5.18 -13.85 -14.10
N ARG A 424 6.03 -13.34 -13.21
CA ARG A 424 7.37 -12.88 -13.56
C ARG A 424 8.41 -13.73 -12.85
N THR A 425 9.32 -14.30 -13.61
CA THR A 425 10.42 -15.12 -13.08
C THR A 425 11.75 -14.55 -13.53
N SER A 426 12.75 -14.62 -12.65
CA SER A 426 14.12 -14.29 -13.04
C SER A 426 14.72 -15.40 -13.94
N PRO A 427 15.79 -15.11 -14.70
CA PRO A 427 16.50 -16.13 -15.46
C PRO A 427 17.09 -17.27 -14.58
N PHE A 428 17.13 -17.07 -13.29
CA PHE A 428 17.64 -18.04 -12.31
C PHE A 428 16.56 -18.96 -11.75
N HIS A 429 15.30 -18.74 -12.05
CA HIS A 429 14.14 -19.37 -11.41
C HIS A 429 14.25 -20.90 -11.39
N THR A 430 14.61 -21.54 -12.51
CA THR A 430 14.82 -23.00 -12.57
C THR A 430 15.92 -23.47 -11.59
N ARG A 431 17.03 -22.73 -11.52
CA ARG A 431 18.12 -23.05 -10.59
C ARG A 431 17.70 -22.87 -9.12
N GLN A 432 16.86 -21.89 -8.87
CA GLN A 432 16.31 -21.65 -7.56
C GLN A 432 15.34 -22.77 -7.15
N GLN A 433 14.48 -23.22 -8.07
CA GLN A 433 13.60 -24.38 -7.85
C GLN A 433 14.41 -25.66 -7.57
N GLU A 434 15.51 -25.91 -8.31
CA GLU A 434 16.42 -27.05 -8.07
C GLU A 434 17.04 -27.01 -6.67
N LEU A 435 17.22 -25.83 -6.08
CA LEU A 435 17.70 -25.62 -4.71
C LEU A 435 16.57 -25.60 -3.67
N GLY A 436 15.32 -25.85 -4.07
CA GLY A 436 14.17 -25.84 -3.19
C GLY A 436 13.82 -24.43 -2.67
N ALA A 437 13.88 -23.42 -3.53
CA ALA A 437 13.48 -22.08 -3.15
C ALA A 437 12.00 -22.02 -2.77
N VAL A 438 11.70 -21.41 -1.63
CA VAL A 438 10.36 -20.99 -1.25
C VAL A 438 10.15 -19.56 -1.71
N PHE A 439 9.17 -19.35 -2.60
CA PHE A 439 8.94 -18.07 -3.23
C PHE A 439 7.81 -17.30 -2.57
N LEU A 440 8.00 -15.98 -2.41
CA LEU A 440 6.95 -15.01 -2.16
C LEU A 440 6.80 -14.10 -3.38
N GLU A 441 5.57 -13.91 -3.81
CA GLU A 441 5.25 -12.99 -4.91
C GLU A 441 5.31 -11.53 -4.41
N ALA A 442 5.90 -10.64 -5.20
CA ALA A 442 5.75 -9.21 -5.05
C ALA A 442 5.89 -8.51 -6.41
N ASN A 443 4.91 -7.70 -6.76
CA ASN A 443 4.77 -7.03 -8.07
C ASN A 443 4.90 -8.01 -9.24
N GLY A 444 4.27 -9.19 -9.09
CA GLY A 444 4.29 -10.27 -10.05
C GLY A 444 5.57 -11.13 -10.04
N TRP A 445 6.64 -10.69 -9.36
CA TRP A 445 7.88 -11.43 -9.31
C TRP A 445 7.87 -12.55 -8.29
N GLU A 446 8.30 -13.76 -8.71
CA GLU A 446 8.66 -14.84 -7.81
C GLU A 446 10.01 -14.53 -7.15
N ARG A 447 9.99 -14.20 -5.86
CA ARG A 447 11.21 -13.83 -5.12
C ARG A 447 11.54 -14.91 -4.08
N PRO A 448 12.73 -15.56 -4.15
CA PRO A 448 13.13 -16.53 -3.13
C PRO A 448 13.15 -15.89 -1.74
N HIS A 449 12.46 -16.53 -0.79
CA HIS A 449 12.45 -16.09 0.60
C HIS A 449 13.48 -16.83 1.43
N TRP A 450 13.64 -18.17 1.21
CA TRP A 450 14.74 -19.01 1.65
C TRP A 450 14.89 -20.22 0.72
N TYR A 451 15.93 -21.06 0.94
CA TYR A 451 16.20 -22.24 0.14
C TYR A 451 16.26 -23.50 1.00
N GLU A 452 15.42 -24.49 0.74
CA GLU A 452 15.37 -25.76 1.49
C GLU A 452 16.70 -26.56 1.42
N SER A 453 17.49 -26.39 0.37
CA SER A 453 18.84 -26.96 0.29
C SER A 453 19.78 -26.49 1.41
N ASN A 454 19.45 -25.42 2.11
CA ASN A 454 20.19 -24.88 3.25
C ASN A 454 19.70 -25.43 4.60
N ALA A 455 18.73 -26.34 4.65
CA ALA A 455 18.16 -26.86 5.89
C ALA A 455 19.23 -27.49 6.82
N GLY A 456 20.23 -28.18 6.25
CA GLY A 456 21.36 -28.73 7.03
C GLY A 456 22.25 -27.70 7.74
N LEU A 457 22.19 -26.44 7.33
CA LEU A 457 22.93 -25.34 7.96
C LEU A 457 22.32 -24.90 9.32
N VAL A 458 21.12 -25.33 9.62
CA VAL A 458 20.44 -25.07 10.89
C VAL A 458 21.07 -25.88 12.03
N GLU A 459 21.61 -27.06 11.72
CA GLU A 459 22.22 -27.94 12.70
C GLU A 459 23.42 -27.29 13.39
N GLY A 460 23.46 -27.36 14.72
CA GLY A 460 24.53 -26.80 15.54
C GLY A 460 24.51 -25.28 15.71
N ARG A 461 23.55 -24.57 15.10
CA ARG A 461 23.35 -23.13 15.27
C ARG A 461 22.35 -22.83 16.38
N SER A 462 22.60 -21.79 17.14
CA SER A 462 21.62 -21.27 18.12
C SER A 462 20.64 -20.35 17.41
N ILE A 463 19.49 -20.90 17.04
CA ILE A 463 18.42 -20.15 16.35
C ILE A 463 17.23 -20.03 17.28
N ILE A 464 16.75 -18.81 17.45
CA ILE A 464 15.58 -18.50 18.26
C ILE A 464 14.34 -18.56 17.36
N THR A 465 13.38 -19.38 17.73
CA THR A 465 12.09 -19.44 17.03
C THR A 465 11.17 -18.33 17.58
N PRO A 466 10.60 -17.48 16.71
CA PRO A 466 9.58 -16.51 17.08
C PRO A 466 8.36 -17.20 17.70
N ASN A 467 7.40 -16.42 18.23
CA ASN A 467 6.14 -16.97 18.68
C ASN A 467 5.33 -17.56 17.49
N ASP A 468 4.37 -18.43 17.78
CA ASP A 468 3.67 -19.21 16.77
C ASP A 468 2.96 -18.36 15.72
N TRP A 469 2.39 -17.21 16.11
CA TRP A 469 1.66 -16.34 15.20
C TRP A 469 2.58 -15.69 14.15
N ALA A 470 3.73 -15.15 14.59
CA ALA A 470 4.72 -14.53 13.72
C ALA A 470 5.53 -15.57 12.93
N ALA A 471 5.59 -16.83 13.38
CA ALA A 471 6.37 -17.91 12.79
C ALA A 471 5.58 -18.80 11.82
N ARG A 472 4.30 -18.56 11.58
CA ARG A 472 3.42 -19.43 10.77
C ARG A 472 3.99 -19.71 9.38
N TYR A 473 4.59 -18.71 8.73
CA TYR A 473 5.25 -18.81 7.42
C TYR A 473 6.75 -18.50 7.48
N TRP A 474 7.36 -18.67 8.65
CA TRP A 474 8.78 -18.45 8.88
C TRP A 474 9.56 -19.78 8.87
N SER A 475 10.84 -19.72 8.51
CA SER A 475 11.74 -20.86 8.55
C SER A 475 13.05 -20.52 9.30
N PRO A 476 13.58 -21.43 10.15
CA PRO A 476 14.90 -21.24 10.77
C PRO A 476 16.05 -21.16 9.75
N ILE A 477 15.80 -21.59 8.51
CA ILE A 477 16.77 -21.49 7.40
C ILE A 477 17.12 -20.03 7.13
N VAL A 478 16.16 -19.09 7.28
CA VAL A 478 16.40 -17.65 7.14
C VAL A 478 17.53 -17.17 8.06
N ALA A 479 17.53 -17.64 9.30
CA ALA A 479 18.58 -17.32 10.27
C ALA A 479 19.94 -17.91 9.87
N ALA A 480 19.97 -19.16 9.43
CA ALA A 480 21.16 -19.82 8.97
C ALA A 480 21.76 -19.15 7.72
N GLU A 481 20.92 -18.77 6.74
CA GLU A 481 21.35 -18.03 5.54
C GLU A 481 21.97 -16.67 5.90
N ALA A 482 21.37 -15.92 6.85
CA ALA A 482 21.91 -14.65 7.32
C ALA A 482 23.29 -14.83 7.96
N GLN A 483 23.45 -15.81 8.84
CA GLN A 483 24.74 -16.11 9.50
C GLN A 483 25.80 -16.55 8.49
N VAL A 484 25.47 -17.46 7.56
CA VAL A 484 26.41 -17.93 6.52
C VAL A 484 26.83 -16.79 5.59
N THR A 485 25.94 -15.85 5.27
CA THR A 485 26.29 -14.63 4.51
C THR A 485 27.40 -13.83 5.22
N ARG A 486 27.37 -13.77 6.56
CA ARG A 486 28.42 -13.11 7.39
C ARG A 486 29.72 -13.91 7.48
N GLU A 487 29.63 -15.23 7.35
CA GLU A 487 30.76 -16.16 7.54
C GLU A 487 31.51 -16.45 6.23
N THR A 488 30.79 -16.60 5.12
CA THR A 488 31.35 -17.04 3.84
C THR A 488 30.91 -16.11 2.67
N VAL A 489 30.00 -16.55 1.82
CA VAL A 489 29.50 -15.80 0.68
C VAL A 489 28.11 -16.31 0.29
N ALA A 490 27.23 -15.41 -0.12
CA ALA A 490 25.92 -15.77 -0.62
C ALA A 490 25.58 -15.10 -1.95
N LEU A 491 24.79 -15.80 -2.77
CA LEU A 491 24.18 -15.30 -3.99
C LEU A 491 22.73 -14.91 -3.69
N TYR A 492 22.37 -13.67 -4.01
CA TYR A 492 21.01 -13.13 -3.87
C TYR A 492 20.45 -12.76 -5.24
N ASP A 493 19.22 -13.15 -5.52
CA ASP A 493 18.50 -12.70 -6.71
C ASP A 493 17.98 -11.28 -6.47
N MET A 494 18.55 -10.31 -7.19
CA MET A 494 18.17 -8.90 -7.14
C MET A 494 17.39 -8.46 -8.39
N THR A 495 17.00 -9.42 -9.24
CA THR A 495 16.37 -9.15 -10.55
C THR A 495 15.04 -8.42 -10.44
N ALA A 496 14.27 -8.66 -9.39
CA ALA A 496 12.95 -8.06 -9.18
C ALA A 496 12.98 -6.54 -8.89
N LEU A 497 14.14 -5.96 -8.55
CA LEU A 497 14.27 -4.52 -8.31
C LEU A 497 14.20 -3.74 -9.62
N LYS A 498 13.42 -2.65 -9.63
CA LYS A 498 13.21 -1.79 -10.81
C LYS A 498 14.53 -1.18 -11.28
N ARG A 499 14.77 -1.23 -12.57
CA ARG A 499 15.95 -0.63 -13.22
C ARG A 499 15.52 0.22 -14.40
N LEU A 500 15.91 1.49 -14.37
CA LEU A 500 15.67 2.42 -15.47
C LEU A 500 17.00 2.76 -16.14
N GLU A 501 16.98 2.92 -17.46
CA GLU A 501 18.04 3.57 -18.21
C GLU A 501 17.61 5.00 -18.52
N VAL A 502 18.41 5.97 -18.12
CA VAL A 502 18.27 7.38 -18.47
C VAL A 502 19.40 7.75 -19.40
N SER A 503 19.08 8.12 -20.65
CA SER A 503 20.09 8.35 -21.68
C SER A 503 19.78 9.57 -22.55
N GLY A 504 20.82 10.10 -23.19
CA GLY A 504 20.77 11.26 -24.09
C GLY A 504 21.59 12.45 -23.59
N ARG A 505 21.82 13.42 -24.47
CA ARG A 505 22.71 14.58 -24.19
C ARG A 505 22.25 15.43 -23.00
N GLY A 506 20.96 15.42 -22.66
CA GLY A 506 20.39 16.13 -21.52
C GLY A 506 20.29 15.27 -20.23
N ALA A 507 20.70 14.00 -20.26
CA ALA A 507 20.45 13.05 -19.16
C ALA A 507 21.14 13.47 -17.85
N ALA A 508 22.35 14.03 -17.90
CA ALA A 508 23.07 14.48 -16.72
C ALA A 508 22.33 15.63 -16.02
N ASP A 509 21.96 16.67 -16.76
CA ASP A 509 21.27 17.86 -16.22
C ASP A 509 19.86 17.50 -15.73
N PHE A 510 19.17 16.62 -16.43
CA PHE A 510 17.88 16.10 -16.04
C PHE A 510 17.95 15.40 -14.69
N LEU A 511 18.89 14.48 -14.51
CA LEU A 511 19.08 13.77 -13.24
C LEU A 511 19.57 14.72 -12.12
N GLU A 512 20.41 15.69 -12.45
CA GLU A 512 20.82 16.72 -11.47
C GLU A 512 19.59 17.52 -10.98
N ARG A 513 18.62 17.82 -11.81
CA ARG A 513 17.39 18.54 -11.42
C ARG A 513 16.47 17.67 -10.52
N LEU A 514 16.38 16.37 -10.77
CA LEU A 514 15.48 15.48 -10.03
C LEU A 514 16.06 15.01 -8.69
N CYS A 515 17.39 14.80 -8.63
CA CYS A 515 18.05 14.17 -7.49
C CYS A 515 18.54 15.17 -6.45
N THR A 516 18.44 14.84 -5.18
CA THR A 516 19.01 15.66 -4.08
C THR A 516 20.55 15.63 -4.05
N GLY A 517 21.16 14.53 -4.54
CA GLY A 517 22.59 14.33 -4.61
C GLY A 517 23.19 14.80 -5.93
N LYS A 518 24.50 15.02 -5.96
CA LYS A 518 25.27 15.26 -7.19
C LYS A 518 25.46 13.94 -7.91
N VAL A 519 24.93 13.77 -9.11
CA VAL A 519 24.97 12.52 -9.89
C VAL A 519 25.79 12.65 -11.18
N ALA A 520 26.00 13.86 -11.70
CA ALA A 520 26.83 14.14 -12.88
C ALA A 520 28.34 14.05 -12.59
N LYS A 521 28.76 12.98 -11.91
CA LYS A 521 30.15 12.68 -11.55
C LYS A 521 30.88 11.96 -12.71
N SER A 522 32.14 11.57 -12.50
CA SER A 522 32.90 10.80 -13.48
C SER A 522 32.19 9.48 -13.84
N VAL A 523 32.39 9.04 -15.09
CA VAL A 523 31.93 7.71 -15.54
C VAL A 523 32.40 6.63 -14.57
N GLY A 524 31.53 5.66 -14.26
CA GLY A 524 31.73 4.62 -13.27
C GLY A 524 31.40 5.06 -11.83
N SER A 525 30.94 6.29 -11.58
CA SER A 525 30.44 6.69 -10.25
C SER A 525 29.05 6.12 -10.02
N VAL A 526 28.82 5.65 -8.81
CA VAL A 526 27.48 5.28 -8.31
C VAL A 526 27.13 6.25 -7.18
N THR A 527 25.88 6.68 -7.10
CA THR A 527 25.43 7.64 -6.09
C THR A 527 24.09 7.20 -5.55
N TYR A 528 24.00 6.99 -4.23
CA TYR A 528 22.73 6.93 -3.53
C TYR A 528 22.18 8.35 -3.38
N THR A 529 20.93 8.56 -3.74
CA THR A 529 20.28 9.87 -3.73
C THR A 529 18.78 9.72 -3.54
N LEU A 530 18.08 10.82 -3.31
CA LEU A 530 16.64 10.85 -3.12
C LEU A 530 15.97 11.62 -4.25
N LEU A 531 14.75 11.21 -4.56
CA LEU A 531 13.76 12.02 -5.27
C LEU A 531 12.84 12.64 -4.21
N LEU A 532 12.53 13.90 -4.35
CA LEU A 532 11.57 14.59 -3.48
C LEU A 532 10.37 15.05 -4.30
N ASP A 533 9.24 15.22 -3.65
CA ASP A 533 8.14 16.00 -4.18
C ASP A 533 8.39 17.52 -4.03
N HIS A 534 7.46 18.31 -4.52
CA HIS A 534 7.57 19.78 -4.47
C HIS A 534 7.48 20.35 -3.04
N ASP A 535 6.92 19.57 -2.09
CA ASP A 535 6.83 19.94 -0.67
C ASP A 535 8.02 19.42 0.17
N GLY A 536 8.99 18.75 -0.46
CA GLY A 536 10.21 18.24 0.18
C GLY A 536 10.04 16.88 0.84
N GLY A 537 8.93 16.19 0.65
CA GLY A 537 8.72 14.81 1.07
C GLY A 537 9.53 13.83 0.23
N ILE A 538 9.95 12.71 0.83
CA ILE A 538 10.71 11.66 0.14
C ILE A 538 9.80 10.91 -0.82
N ARG A 539 9.95 11.14 -2.11
CA ARG A 539 9.22 10.41 -3.13
C ARG A 539 9.82 9.04 -3.44
N SER A 540 11.13 8.93 -3.35
CA SER A 540 11.85 7.66 -3.49
C SER A 540 13.31 7.83 -3.07
N ASP A 541 13.97 6.72 -2.69
CA ASP A 541 15.41 6.61 -2.62
C ASP A 541 15.92 5.75 -3.78
N ILE A 542 16.90 6.24 -4.49
CA ILE A 542 17.40 5.62 -5.71
C ILE A 542 18.94 5.53 -5.74
N THR A 543 19.41 4.65 -6.58
CA THR A 543 20.86 4.54 -6.87
C THR A 543 21.12 4.89 -8.33
N VAL A 544 21.95 5.90 -8.58
CA VAL A 544 22.30 6.36 -9.92
C VAL A 544 23.73 5.99 -10.26
N ALA A 545 23.93 5.14 -11.28
CA ALA A 545 25.23 4.75 -11.81
C ALA A 545 25.48 5.39 -13.17
N ARG A 546 26.52 6.22 -13.32
CA ARG A 546 26.91 6.79 -14.60
C ARG A 546 27.78 5.80 -15.39
N LEU A 547 27.21 5.14 -16.39
CA LEU A 547 27.86 4.06 -17.15
C LEU A 547 28.59 4.56 -18.39
N ALA A 548 28.19 5.72 -18.92
CA ALA A 548 28.82 6.43 -20.02
C ALA A 548 28.57 7.94 -19.85
N PRO A 549 29.18 8.83 -20.66
CA PRO A 549 28.95 10.27 -20.55
C PRO A 549 27.46 10.66 -20.48
N ASP A 550 26.64 10.01 -21.30
CA ASP A 550 25.23 10.34 -21.49
C ASP A 550 24.31 9.13 -21.20
N VAL A 551 24.79 8.15 -20.42
CA VAL A 551 24.02 6.93 -20.08
C VAL A 551 24.13 6.66 -18.59
N PHE A 552 22.97 6.56 -17.94
CA PHE A 552 22.84 6.28 -16.52
C PHE A 552 21.92 5.07 -16.30
N GLN A 553 22.29 4.22 -15.35
CA GLN A 553 21.39 3.20 -14.82
C GLN A 553 20.90 3.66 -13.46
N VAL A 554 19.58 3.64 -13.30
CA VAL A 554 18.92 3.99 -12.04
C VAL A 554 18.31 2.74 -11.43
N GLY A 555 18.73 2.39 -10.21
CA GLY A 555 18.01 1.43 -9.36
C GLY A 555 16.89 2.18 -8.65
N ALA A 556 15.65 1.76 -8.88
CA ALA A 556 14.44 2.41 -8.44
C ALA A 556 13.54 1.45 -7.62
N ASN A 557 12.50 1.96 -6.98
CA ASN A 557 11.63 1.16 -6.11
C ASN A 557 10.40 0.58 -6.84
N GLY A 558 9.88 1.26 -7.86
CA GLY A 558 8.67 0.79 -8.53
C GLY A 558 8.25 1.66 -9.73
N ASN A 559 7.00 1.45 -10.15
CA ASN A 559 6.46 2.13 -11.32
C ASN A 559 6.19 3.62 -11.08
N LEU A 560 5.97 4.03 -9.82
CA LEU A 560 5.84 5.45 -9.46
C LEU A 560 7.12 6.25 -9.75
N ASP A 561 8.29 5.61 -9.69
CA ASP A 561 9.53 6.27 -10.07
C ASP A 561 9.60 6.46 -11.59
N LEU A 562 9.20 5.45 -12.38
CA LEU A 562 9.12 5.57 -13.83
C LEU A 562 8.15 6.69 -14.24
N ASP A 563 6.97 6.76 -13.63
CA ASP A 563 6.00 7.83 -13.85
C ASP A 563 6.60 9.21 -13.52
N TRP A 564 7.28 9.33 -12.36
CA TRP A 564 7.93 10.59 -11.97
C TRP A 564 8.99 11.04 -12.97
N PHE A 565 9.84 10.14 -13.41
CA PHE A 565 10.83 10.44 -14.45
C PHE A 565 10.17 10.87 -15.77
N THR A 566 9.12 10.17 -16.17
CA THR A 566 8.41 10.42 -17.44
C THR A 566 7.73 11.78 -17.45
N ARG A 567 7.04 12.16 -16.37
CA ARG A 567 6.37 13.47 -16.23
C ARG A 567 7.33 14.67 -16.28
N HIS A 568 8.59 14.46 -15.92
CA HIS A 568 9.60 15.50 -15.90
C HIS A 568 10.51 15.52 -17.14
N LEU A 569 10.24 14.67 -18.14
CA LEU A 569 11.02 14.65 -19.37
C LEU A 569 10.99 16.01 -20.07
N PRO A 570 12.15 16.53 -20.54
CA PRO A 570 12.15 17.73 -21.34
C PRO A 570 11.49 17.46 -22.70
N ALA A 571 10.66 18.41 -23.17
CA ALA A 571 9.91 18.28 -24.40
C ALA A 571 10.79 18.28 -25.68
N ASP A 572 12.08 18.65 -25.57
CA ASP A 572 13.01 18.74 -26.68
C ASP A 572 13.60 17.38 -27.15
N GLY A 573 13.20 16.29 -26.52
CA GLY A 573 13.66 14.94 -26.84
C GLY A 573 15.14 14.68 -26.53
N THR A 574 15.80 15.49 -25.72
CA THR A 574 17.22 15.33 -25.36
C THR A 574 17.47 14.24 -24.34
N VAL A 575 16.42 13.75 -23.68
CA VAL A 575 16.46 12.69 -22.66
C VAL A 575 15.47 11.58 -23.01
N GLN A 576 15.89 10.33 -22.80
CA GLN A 576 15.05 9.16 -22.87
C GLN A 576 15.12 8.41 -21.52
N VAL A 577 13.97 7.92 -21.05
CA VAL A 577 13.86 7.03 -19.90
C VAL A 577 13.24 5.72 -20.37
N ARG A 578 13.86 4.60 -20.02
CA ARG A 578 13.38 3.26 -20.39
C ARG A 578 13.45 2.32 -19.20
N ASP A 579 12.39 1.55 -19.00
CA ASP A 579 12.42 0.40 -18.09
C ASP A 579 13.23 -0.73 -18.74
N ILE A 580 14.37 -1.05 -18.14
CA ILE A 580 15.25 -2.14 -18.57
C ILE A 580 15.15 -3.38 -17.67
N THR A 581 14.26 -3.36 -16.69
CA THR A 581 14.06 -4.48 -15.76
C THR A 581 13.76 -5.80 -16.46
N PRO A 582 12.83 -5.86 -17.44
CA PRO A 582 12.50 -7.12 -18.10
C PRO A 582 13.63 -7.72 -18.94
N GLY A 583 14.49 -6.86 -19.50
CA GLY A 583 15.61 -7.28 -20.38
C GLY A 583 16.91 -7.56 -19.64
N THR A 584 16.99 -7.38 -18.33
CA THR A 584 18.20 -7.50 -17.53
C THR A 584 17.98 -8.34 -16.27
N CYS A 585 19.04 -8.83 -15.66
CA CYS A 585 19.01 -9.51 -14.38
C CYS A 585 20.17 -9.06 -13.51
N CYS A 586 20.08 -9.33 -12.20
CA CYS A 586 21.10 -8.96 -11.25
C CYS A 586 21.29 -10.03 -10.19
N ILE A 587 22.55 -10.38 -9.93
CA ILE A 587 22.94 -11.20 -8.78
C ILE A 587 23.73 -10.32 -7.80
N GLY A 588 23.27 -10.27 -6.56
CA GLY A 588 24.07 -9.78 -5.44
C GLY A 588 24.98 -10.89 -4.93
N LEU A 589 26.29 -10.69 -5.04
CA LEU A 589 27.31 -11.60 -4.50
C LEU A 589 27.95 -10.93 -3.29
N TRP A 590 27.58 -11.36 -2.08
CA TRP A 590 28.00 -10.71 -0.83
C TRP A 590 28.49 -11.70 0.22
N GLY A 591 29.48 -11.25 0.97
CA GLY A 591 30.12 -11.99 2.07
C GLY A 591 31.63 -11.80 2.09
N PRO A 592 32.30 -12.15 3.19
CA PRO A 592 33.77 -11.96 3.31
C PRO A 592 34.58 -12.73 2.23
N LEU A 593 34.04 -13.82 1.69
CA LEU A 593 34.69 -14.60 0.62
C LEU A 593 34.22 -14.19 -0.80
N ALA A 594 33.40 -13.14 -0.96
CA ALA A 594 32.90 -12.74 -2.27
C ALA A 594 33.98 -12.45 -3.30
N ARG A 595 35.12 -11.82 -2.86
CA ARG A 595 36.26 -11.57 -3.73
C ARG A 595 36.98 -12.87 -4.15
N HIS A 596 37.06 -13.86 -3.27
CA HIS A 596 37.66 -15.17 -3.57
C HIS A 596 36.85 -15.95 -4.60
N VAL A 597 35.55 -15.72 -4.67
CA VAL A 597 34.67 -16.26 -5.73
C VAL A 597 34.89 -15.51 -7.04
N LEU A 598 34.88 -14.16 -7.00
CA LEU A 598 34.78 -13.33 -8.20
C LEU A 598 36.13 -13.17 -8.93
N GLN A 599 37.24 -12.90 -8.19
CA GLN A 599 38.54 -12.56 -8.79
C GLN A 599 39.09 -13.66 -9.70
N PRO A 600 38.97 -14.98 -9.39
CA PRO A 600 39.48 -16.03 -10.27
C PRO A 600 38.69 -16.20 -11.58
N LEU A 601 37.50 -15.57 -11.71
CA LEU A 601 36.64 -15.67 -12.87
C LEU A 601 36.85 -14.55 -13.87
N THR A 602 37.78 -13.62 -13.60
CA THR A 602 37.98 -12.42 -14.42
C THR A 602 39.44 -11.94 -14.38
N ASP A 603 39.88 -11.37 -15.49
CA ASP A 603 41.16 -10.67 -15.58
C ASP A 603 41.11 -9.24 -15.02
N GLU A 604 39.90 -8.73 -14.75
CA GLU A 604 39.67 -7.39 -14.23
C GLU A 604 39.98 -7.33 -12.72
N ASP A 605 40.59 -6.22 -12.28
CA ASP A 605 40.90 -6.00 -10.87
C ASP A 605 39.68 -5.65 -10.04
N PHE A 606 39.25 -6.56 -9.15
CA PHE A 606 38.19 -6.38 -8.17
C PHE A 606 38.71 -6.14 -6.75
N SER A 607 40.01 -5.78 -6.62
CA SER A 607 40.55 -5.33 -5.34
C SER A 607 39.90 -4.05 -4.82
N ALA A 608 40.17 -3.68 -3.58
CA ALA A 608 39.67 -2.45 -3.00
C ALA A 608 40.13 -1.19 -3.74
N THR A 609 41.29 -1.26 -4.43
CA THR A 609 41.83 -0.18 -5.27
C THR A 609 41.33 -0.24 -6.70
N GLY A 610 41.15 -1.45 -7.27
CA GLY A 610 40.69 -1.65 -8.66
C GLY A 610 39.23 -1.29 -8.89
N LEU A 611 38.35 -1.56 -7.92
CA LEU A 611 36.95 -1.14 -7.92
C LEU A 611 36.55 -0.69 -6.51
N LYS A 612 36.56 0.61 -6.27
CA LYS A 612 36.21 1.22 -4.98
C LYS A 612 34.73 1.08 -4.67
N TYR A 613 34.38 1.17 -3.39
CA TYR A 613 32.97 1.23 -2.96
C TYR A 613 32.25 2.42 -3.59
N PHE A 614 31.01 2.23 -3.99
CA PHE A 614 30.21 3.16 -4.84
C PHE A 614 30.84 3.45 -6.21
N ARG A 615 31.44 2.42 -6.83
CA ARG A 615 31.89 2.49 -8.22
C ARG A 615 31.32 1.32 -9.03
N ALA A 616 31.16 1.58 -10.33
CA ALA A 616 30.76 0.62 -11.33
C ALA A 616 31.83 0.47 -12.41
N LYS A 617 31.95 -0.73 -12.98
CA LYS A 617 32.76 -1.00 -14.18
C LYS A 617 32.16 -2.10 -15.02
N ARG A 618 32.43 -2.11 -16.32
CA ARG A 618 32.17 -3.24 -17.19
C ARG A 618 33.30 -4.27 -17.04
N ALA A 619 32.94 -5.54 -17.00
CA ALA A 619 33.86 -6.65 -16.87
C ALA A 619 33.29 -7.90 -17.56
N HIS A 620 34.10 -8.94 -17.68
CA HIS A 620 33.65 -10.28 -18.06
C HIS A 620 33.83 -11.23 -16.87
N ILE A 621 32.77 -11.95 -16.51
CA ILE A 621 32.83 -13.02 -15.50
C ILE A 621 32.76 -14.35 -16.27
N GLY A 622 33.90 -14.99 -16.45
CA GLY A 622 34.07 -16.05 -17.44
C GLY A 622 33.72 -15.51 -18.83
N SER A 623 32.73 -16.09 -19.49
CA SER A 623 32.23 -15.65 -20.83
C SER A 623 31.10 -14.63 -20.76
N VAL A 624 30.66 -14.19 -19.56
CA VAL A 624 29.48 -13.33 -19.40
C VAL A 624 29.90 -11.86 -19.24
N PRO A 625 29.50 -10.95 -20.14
CA PRO A 625 29.70 -9.52 -19.95
C PRO A 625 28.77 -9.03 -18.83
N VAL A 626 29.31 -8.27 -17.90
CA VAL A 626 28.58 -7.72 -16.75
C VAL A 626 28.89 -6.24 -16.56
N THR A 627 27.94 -5.52 -16.01
CA THR A 627 28.19 -4.28 -15.27
C THR A 627 28.26 -4.64 -13.79
N ALA A 628 29.42 -4.52 -13.20
CA ALA A 628 29.65 -4.78 -11.79
C ALA A 628 29.59 -3.46 -11.00
N MET A 629 28.75 -3.39 -9.99
CA MET A 629 28.66 -2.26 -9.07
C MET A 629 29.08 -2.70 -7.68
N ARG A 630 30.07 -2.04 -7.09
CA ARG A 630 30.50 -2.34 -5.73
C ARG A 630 29.55 -1.66 -4.73
N LEU A 631 28.48 -2.38 -4.45
CA LEU A 631 27.40 -1.99 -3.54
C LEU A 631 27.07 -3.17 -2.63
N SER A 632 26.44 -2.87 -1.50
CA SER A 632 25.89 -3.89 -0.61
C SER A 632 24.71 -3.35 0.15
N TYR A 633 23.63 -4.09 0.15
CA TYR A 633 22.46 -3.82 0.99
C TYR A 633 22.40 -4.75 2.22
N VAL A 634 23.35 -5.68 2.34
CA VAL A 634 23.47 -6.61 3.48
C VAL A 634 24.61 -6.26 4.43
N GLY A 635 25.37 -5.22 4.13
CA GLY A 635 26.49 -4.77 4.97
C GLY A 635 27.78 -5.60 4.86
N GLU A 636 27.94 -6.42 3.82
CA GLU A 636 29.14 -7.22 3.55
C GLU A 636 29.87 -6.78 2.29
N LEU A 637 31.14 -7.16 2.16
CA LEU A 637 31.90 -7.04 0.92
C LEU A 637 31.15 -7.72 -0.23
N GLY A 638 31.08 -7.07 -1.38
CA GLY A 638 30.58 -7.71 -2.59
C GLY A 638 30.12 -6.75 -3.66
N TRP A 639 29.38 -7.29 -4.61
CA TRP A 639 28.98 -6.62 -5.84
C TRP A 639 27.57 -7.00 -6.26
N GLU A 640 26.91 -6.08 -6.89
CA GLU A 640 25.78 -6.33 -7.77
C GLU A 640 26.31 -6.53 -9.18
N LEU A 641 25.98 -7.68 -9.77
CA LEU A 641 26.44 -8.10 -11.09
C LEU A 641 25.26 -8.12 -12.05
N TYR A 642 25.21 -7.14 -12.90
CA TYR A 642 24.14 -6.95 -13.88
C TYR A 642 24.54 -7.52 -15.24
N THR A 643 23.62 -8.27 -15.88
CA THR A 643 23.77 -8.72 -17.26
C THR A 643 22.43 -8.76 -17.96
N THR A 644 22.40 -9.08 -19.25
CA THR A 644 21.15 -9.31 -19.98
C THR A 644 20.48 -10.60 -19.55
N ALA A 645 19.14 -10.65 -19.62
CA ALA A 645 18.36 -11.78 -19.12
C ALA A 645 18.73 -13.11 -19.80
N ASP A 646 19.07 -13.10 -21.09
CA ASP A 646 19.52 -14.28 -21.86
C ASP A 646 20.82 -14.91 -21.33
N LEU A 647 21.69 -14.13 -20.71
CA LEU A 647 22.95 -14.58 -20.12
C LEU A 647 22.85 -14.85 -18.61
N GLY A 648 21.71 -14.57 -18.01
CA GLY A 648 21.52 -14.65 -16.56
C GLY A 648 21.80 -16.05 -16.00
N GLN A 649 21.23 -17.10 -16.57
CA GLN A 649 21.48 -18.47 -16.13
C GLN A 649 22.95 -18.85 -16.21
N LYS A 650 23.65 -18.41 -17.27
CA LYS A 650 25.09 -18.64 -17.41
C LYS A 650 25.90 -17.93 -16.33
N LEU A 651 25.49 -16.70 -15.96
CA LEU A 651 26.13 -15.97 -14.86
C LEU A 651 25.93 -16.72 -13.54
N TRP A 652 24.71 -17.15 -13.25
CA TRP A 652 24.40 -17.93 -12.05
C TRP A 652 25.26 -19.18 -11.95
N ASP A 653 25.26 -20.02 -12.99
CA ASP A 653 26.02 -21.27 -13.03
C ASP A 653 27.54 -21.05 -12.87
N THR A 654 28.05 -19.94 -13.40
CA THR A 654 29.47 -19.57 -13.28
C THR A 654 29.84 -19.20 -11.84
N LEU A 655 29.06 -18.32 -11.23
CA LEU A 655 29.25 -17.89 -9.84
C LEU A 655 29.01 -19.04 -8.85
N TRP A 656 27.93 -19.80 -9.04
CA TRP A 656 27.55 -20.91 -8.17
C TRP A 656 28.67 -21.98 -8.11
N ARG A 657 29.22 -22.35 -9.27
CA ARG A 657 30.32 -23.31 -9.34
C ARG A 657 31.56 -22.85 -8.59
N ALA A 658 31.84 -21.58 -8.60
CA ALA A 658 32.99 -21.00 -7.87
C ALA A 658 32.71 -20.78 -6.39
N ALA A 659 31.47 -20.46 -6.01
CA ALA A 659 31.09 -20.19 -4.63
C ALA A 659 30.96 -21.49 -3.78
N LYS A 660 30.36 -22.54 -4.36
CA LYS A 660 30.02 -23.78 -3.64
C LYS A 660 31.21 -24.43 -2.92
N PRO A 661 32.42 -24.55 -3.51
CA PRO A 661 33.60 -25.11 -2.82
C PRO A 661 34.09 -24.28 -1.62
N LEU A 662 33.72 -23.00 -1.56
CA LEU A 662 34.02 -22.08 -0.48
C LEU A 662 32.94 -22.03 0.61
N GLY A 663 31.95 -22.95 0.57
CA GLY A 663 30.80 -22.93 1.46
C GLY A 663 29.78 -21.86 1.11
N GLY A 664 29.81 -21.35 -0.13
CA GLY A 664 28.84 -20.38 -0.62
C GLY A 664 27.43 -20.96 -0.79
N ILE A 665 26.43 -20.15 -0.54
CA ILE A 665 25.01 -20.51 -0.59
C ILE A 665 24.22 -19.59 -1.54
N ALA A 666 23.05 -20.04 -1.96
CA ALA A 666 22.00 -19.13 -2.39
C ALA A 666 21.21 -18.70 -1.14
N ALA A 667 20.89 -17.43 -1.02
CA ALA A 667 20.15 -16.91 0.14
C ALA A 667 18.98 -16.03 -0.30
N GLY A 668 17.94 -16.04 0.52
CA GLY A 668 16.66 -15.42 0.20
C GLY A 668 16.42 -14.06 0.85
N ARG A 669 15.25 -13.51 0.55
CA ARG A 669 14.82 -12.18 1.03
C ARG A 669 14.65 -12.12 2.55
N GLY A 670 14.37 -13.26 3.21
CA GLY A 670 14.28 -13.31 4.67
C GLY A 670 15.62 -12.94 5.32
N ALA A 671 16.72 -13.59 4.91
CA ALA A 671 18.06 -13.27 5.36
C ALA A 671 18.46 -11.84 4.98
N PHE A 672 18.18 -11.42 3.74
CA PHE A 672 18.44 -10.08 3.25
C PHE A 672 17.82 -8.99 4.14
N ASN A 673 16.53 -9.15 4.55
CA ASN A 673 15.84 -8.17 5.39
C ASN A 673 16.45 -8.07 6.80
N SER A 674 16.82 -9.20 7.41
CA SER A 674 17.52 -9.19 8.70
C SER A 674 18.86 -8.43 8.61
N LEU A 675 19.66 -8.75 7.60
CA LEU A 675 21.01 -8.19 7.41
C LEU A 675 20.98 -6.68 7.12
N ARG A 676 19.97 -6.17 6.35
CA ARG A 676 19.85 -4.73 6.04
C ARG A 676 19.49 -3.93 7.29
N LEU A 677 18.64 -4.50 8.17
CA LEU A 677 18.24 -3.86 9.42
C LEU A 677 19.39 -3.73 10.40
N GLU A 678 20.24 -4.77 10.52
CA GLU A 678 21.47 -4.70 11.31
C GLU A 678 22.39 -3.57 10.85
N LYS A 679 22.37 -3.25 9.55
CA LYS A 679 23.19 -2.19 8.94
C LYS A 679 22.51 -0.82 8.93
N GLY A 680 21.27 -0.73 9.36
CA GLY A 680 20.54 0.52 9.40
C GLY A 680 20.08 1.03 8.03
N TYR A 681 19.93 0.15 7.03
CA TYR A 681 19.44 0.54 5.71
C TYR A 681 17.91 0.62 5.69
N ARG A 682 17.40 1.76 5.24
CA ARG A 682 15.95 2.05 5.13
C ARG A 682 15.33 1.34 3.93
N SER A 683 14.01 1.17 3.99
CA SER A 683 13.20 0.67 2.88
C SER A 683 12.12 1.71 2.56
N PHE A 684 12.17 2.26 1.36
CA PHE A 684 11.11 3.14 0.87
C PHE A 684 9.76 2.40 0.81
N GLY A 685 8.68 3.10 1.12
CA GLY A 685 7.33 2.54 1.24
C GLY A 685 7.03 1.86 2.58
N THR A 686 8.09 1.60 3.41
CA THR A 686 7.91 1.00 4.74
C THR A 686 8.47 1.90 5.83
N ASP A 687 9.74 2.29 5.72
CA ASP A 687 10.42 3.11 6.73
C ASP A 687 10.25 4.60 6.47
N MET A 688 10.13 4.99 5.23
CA MET A 688 9.96 6.36 4.77
C MET A 688 9.07 6.41 3.53
N THR A 689 8.26 7.44 3.44
CA THR A 689 7.24 7.67 2.42
C THR A 689 7.13 9.16 2.10
N TYR A 690 6.12 9.59 1.34
CA TYR A 690 5.93 11.00 0.94
C TYR A 690 5.73 11.96 2.10
N GLU A 691 5.21 11.49 3.24
CA GLU A 691 4.99 12.34 4.42
C GLU A 691 6.28 12.72 5.18
N HIS A 692 7.41 12.06 4.86
CA HIS A 692 8.66 12.19 5.59
C HIS A 692 9.69 12.97 4.80
N ASP A 693 10.55 13.71 5.50
CA ASP A 693 11.70 14.36 4.89
C ASP A 693 13.03 13.62 5.15
N PRO A 694 14.07 13.90 4.38
CA PRO A 694 15.38 13.24 4.52
C PRO A 694 16.05 13.36 5.89
N TYR A 695 15.81 14.43 6.62
CA TYR A 695 16.44 14.68 7.93
C TYR A 695 15.72 13.91 9.03
N GLU A 696 14.39 13.86 8.96
CA GLU A 696 13.57 13.02 9.82
C GLU A 696 13.91 11.53 9.64
N ALA A 697 14.05 11.08 8.37
CA ALA A 697 14.32 9.68 8.03
C ALA A 697 15.77 9.23 8.26
N GLY A 698 16.67 10.17 8.64
CA GLY A 698 18.08 9.86 8.86
C GLY A 698 18.90 9.62 7.58
N VAL A 699 18.37 10.04 6.42
CA VAL A 699 19.03 9.93 5.10
C VAL A 699 19.49 11.30 4.56
N GLY A 700 19.55 12.32 5.41
CA GLY A 700 19.99 13.66 5.07
C GLY A 700 21.40 13.75 4.47
N PHE A 701 22.27 12.75 4.69
CA PHE A 701 23.59 12.67 4.05
C PHE A 701 23.53 12.59 2.52
N ALA A 702 22.40 12.14 1.96
CA ALA A 702 22.15 12.06 0.52
C ALA A 702 21.77 13.41 -0.08
N VAL A 703 21.40 14.40 0.73
CA VAL A 703 21.09 15.76 0.30
C VAL A 703 22.37 16.59 0.21
N LYS A 704 22.59 17.26 -0.94
CA LYS A 704 23.71 18.17 -1.15
C LYS A 704 23.21 19.61 -1.13
N ALA A 705 23.27 20.22 0.04
CA ALA A 705 22.80 21.60 0.26
C ALA A 705 23.52 22.65 -0.62
N ASP A 706 24.78 22.37 -1.02
CA ASP A 706 25.60 23.20 -1.90
C ASP A 706 25.22 23.07 -3.40
N LYS A 707 24.25 22.26 -3.73
CA LYS A 707 23.70 22.12 -5.08
C LYS A 707 22.81 23.31 -5.40
N GLU A 708 22.90 23.85 -6.63
CA GLU A 708 22.16 25.05 -7.02
C GLU A 708 20.67 24.88 -6.88
N ASP A 709 20.10 23.84 -7.48
CA ASP A 709 18.68 23.55 -7.41
C ASP A 709 18.39 22.06 -7.59
N PHE A 710 17.24 21.61 -7.07
CA PHE A 710 16.59 20.33 -7.33
C PHE A 710 15.13 20.41 -6.88
N ILE A 711 14.28 19.51 -7.38
CA ILE A 711 12.86 19.48 -7.00
C ILE A 711 12.72 19.32 -5.49
N GLY A 712 11.92 20.17 -4.86
CA GLY A 712 11.66 20.14 -3.42
C GLY A 712 12.69 20.87 -2.55
N LYS A 713 13.79 21.41 -3.11
CA LYS A 713 14.86 22.05 -2.32
C LYS A 713 14.36 23.14 -1.38
N ALA A 714 13.62 24.11 -1.89
CA ALA A 714 13.14 25.25 -1.09
C ALA A 714 12.16 24.82 0.03
N ALA A 715 11.34 23.80 -0.23
CA ALA A 715 10.46 23.24 0.77
C ALA A 715 11.25 22.46 1.84
N LEU A 716 12.22 21.65 1.42
CA LEU A 716 13.08 20.90 2.32
C LEU A 716 13.90 21.82 3.24
N GLU A 717 14.41 22.96 2.75
CA GLU A 717 15.14 23.95 3.56
C GLU A 717 14.26 24.53 4.68
N ARG A 718 12.95 24.70 4.43
CA ARG A 718 11.99 25.13 5.46
C ARG A 718 11.74 24.03 6.49
N ARG A 719 11.56 22.77 6.05
CA ARG A 719 11.36 21.61 6.94
C ARG A 719 12.57 21.31 7.83
N ALA A 720 13.78 21.46 7.28
CA ALA A 720 15.03 21.21 8.00
C ALA A 720 15.21 22.04 9.29
N ALA A 721 14.51 23.18 9.40
CA ALA A 721 14.58 24.05 10.56
C ALA A 721 13.79 23.53 11.78
N ASP A 722 12.88 22.55 11.61
CA ASP A 722 11.99 22.05 12.67
C ASP A 722 11.77 20.54 12.56
N VAL A 723 12.80 19.77 12.84
CA VAL A 723 12.72 18.29 12.86
C VAL A 723 12.03 17.84 14.16
N ARG A 724 10.76 17.48 14.07
CA ARG A 724 9.92 17.09 15.22
C ARG A 724 9.91 15.62 15.53
N ARG A 725 10.17 14.78 14.54
CA ARG A 725 10.19 13.32 14.64
C ARG A 725 11.42 12.75 13.97
N LYS A 726 11.79 11.53 14.34
CA LYS A 726 12.92 10.81 13.73
C LYS A 726 12.60 9.34 13.57
N LEU A 727 13.01 8.80 12.43
CA LEU A 727 13.07 7.35 12.26
C LEU A 727 14.25 6.82 13.09
N THR A 728 13.95 6.00 14.08
CA THR A 728 14.87 5.62 15.15
C THR A 728 14.98 4.11 15.25
N CYS A 729 16.20 3.62 15.44
CA CYS A 729 16.49 2.20 15.66
C CYS A 729 16.23 1.82 17.11
N LEU A 730 15.44 0.77 17.33
CA LEU A 730 15.18 0.15 18.63
C LEU A 730 15.74 -1.27 18.66
N THR A 731 16.29 -1.69 19.81
CA THR A 731 16.53 -3.11 20.11
C THR A 731 15.49 -3.60 21.09
N VAL A 732 14.96 -4.81 20.83
CA VAL A 732 13.93 -5.46 21.65
C VAL A 732 14.59 -6.53 22.51
N ASP A 733 14.30 -6.53 23.81
CA ASP A 733 14.98 -7.41 24.75
C ASP A 733 14.46 -8.85 24.72
N ASP A 734 13.14 -9.05 24.48
CA ASP A 734 12.61 -10.41 24.29
C ASP A 734 12.89 -10.92 22.86
N PRO A 735 13.79 -11.92 22.72
CA PRO A 735 14.16 -12.37 21.39
C PRO A 735 13.07 -13.17 20.66
N ARG A 736 11.99 -13.57 21.36
CA ARG A 736 10.85 -14.28 20.77
C ARG A 736 9.75 -13.33 20.30
N ALA A 737 9.70 -12.12 20.84
CA ALA A 737 8.76 -11.09 20.43
C ALA A 737 9.30 -10.37 19.17
N VAL A 738 9.09 -10.98 18.03
CA VAL A 738 9.46 -10.39 16.75
C VAL A 738 8.31 -9.51 16.30
N VAL A 739 8.42 -8.21 16.60
CA VAL A 739 7.46 -7.21 16.10
C VAL A 739 7.47 -7.19 14.56
N MET A 740 6.33 -6.84 13.97
CA MET A 740 6.08 -7.06 12.54
C MET A 740 5.98 -5.76 11.73
N GLY A 741 5.88 -4.63 12.43
CA GLY A 741 5.56 -3.32 11.89
C GLY A 741 4.14 -2.88 12.26
N LYS A 742 3.96 -1.57 12.37
CA LYS A 742 2.72 -0.87 12.74
C LYS A 742 2.36 -0.93 14.22
N GLU A 743 3.11 -1.63 15.06
CA GLU A 743 2.89 -1.68 16.51
C GLU A 743 3.11 -0.30 17.14
N PRO A 744 2.29 0.11 18.13
CA PRO A 744 2.49 1.35 18.87
C PRO A 744 3.74 1.28 19.75
N VAL A 745 4.45 2.40 19.84
CA VAL A 745 5.57 2.60 20.77
C VAL A 745 5.12 3.50 21.89
N TYR A 746 5.45 3.12 23.14
CA TYR A 746 5.02 3.80 24.34
C TYR A 746 6.20 4.39 25.12
N ASP A 747 6.00 5.63 25.60
CA ASP A 747 6.73 6.24 26.70
C ASP A 747 5.81 6.27 27.92
N GLY A 748 6.11 5.44 28.94
CA GLY A 748 5.16 5.18 29.99
C GLY A 748 3.86 4.56 29.47
N GLU A 749 2.72 5.22 29.73
CA GLU A 749 1.40 4.81 29.24
C GLU A 749 0.99 5.50 27.92
N ARG A 750 1.76 6.48 27.50
CA ARG A 750 1.45 7.28 26.31
C ARG A 750 2.01 6.63 25.05
N ALA A 751 1.18 6.35 24.06
CA ALA A 751 1.62 6.03 22.73
C ALA A 751 2.28 7.26 22.08
N VAL A 752 3.54 7.11 21.64
CA VAL A 752 4.36 8.22 21.12
C VAL A 752 4.80 8.02 19.70
N GLY A 753 4.59 6.85 19.13
CA GLY A 753 5.00 6.53 17.77
C GLY A 753 4.60 5.13 17.35
N TYR A 754 5.13 4.69 16.24
CA TYR A 754 4.82 3.37 15.66
C TYR A 754 6.03 2.74 14.99
N VAL A 755 6.07 1.41 15.02
CA VAL A 755 7.10 0.60 14.35
C VAL A 755 6.86 0.59 12.83
N THR A 756 7.94 0.66 12.06
CA THR A 756 7.92 0.50 10.60
C THR A 756 8.48 -0.86 10.20
N SER A 757 9.78 -0.99 10.00
CA SER A 757 10.43 -2.26 9.72
C SER A 757 10.88 -2.95 11.00
N ALA A 758 10.74 -4.26 11.05
CA ALA A 758 11.27 -5.06 12.13
C ALA A 758 11.75 -6.44 11.66
N ALA A 759 12.74 -6.98 12.34
CA ALA A 759 13.22 -8.35 12.18
C ALA A 759 14.11 -8.73 13.37
N PHE A 760 14.40 -10.03 13.50
CA PHE A 760 15.45 -10.48 14.39
C PHE A 760 16.81 -10.32 13.70
N GLY A 761 17.77 -9.66 14.35
CA GLY A 761 19.15 -9.52 13.87
C GLY A 761 19.97 -10.74 14.23
N HIS A 762 20.15 -11.64 13.27
CA HIS A 762 20.79 -12.93 13.53
C HIS A 762 22.30 -12.86 13.80
N THR A 763 22.93 -11.73 13.45
CA THR A 763 24.34 -11.47 13.77
C THR A 763 24.49 -10.90 15.18
N ILE A 764 23.61 -9.96 15.54
CA ILE A 764 23.68 -9.24 16.81
C ILE A 764 22.92 -9.95 17.94
N GLY A 765 22.09 -10.95 17.62
CA GLY A 765 21.35 -11.76 18.60
C GLY A 765 20.21 -11.01 19.29
N LYS A 766 19.63 -9.97 18.68
CA LYS A 766 18.56 -9.15 19.23
C LYS A 766 17.44 -8.90 18.22
N GLY A 767 16.23 -8.66 18.71
CA GLY A 767 15.15 -8.05 17.92
C GLY A 767 15.52 -6.61 17.56
N ILE A 768 15.24 -6.22 16.32
CA ILE A 768 15.44 -4.86 15.79
C ILE A 768 14.10 -4.34 15.32
N ALA A 769 13.78 -3.10 15.68
CA ALA A 769 12.63 -2.38 15.13
C ALA A 769 13.05 -0.96 14.78
N TYR A 770 12.60 -0.47 13.62
CA TYR A 770 12.63 0.95 13.30
C TYR A 770 11.29 1.56 13.65
N ALA A 771 11.29 2.73 14.25
CA ALA A 771 10.07 3.40 14.66
C ALA A 771 10.16 4.91 14.43
N TRP A 772 9.05 5.50 14.05
CA TRP A 772 8.88 6.94 14.06
C TRP A 772 8.61 7.41 15.49
N LEU A 773 9.49 8.24 16.02
CA LEU A 773 9.43 8.78 17.39
C LEU A 773 9.54 10.30 17.38
N PRO A 774 8.97 11.00 18.41
CA PRO A 774 9.33 12.39 18.68
C PRO A 774 10.84 12.55 18.81
N ALA A 775 11.38 13.67 18.31
CA ALA A 775 12.82 13.89 18.22
C ALA A 775 13.52 13.88 19.59
N ASP A 776 12.82 14.28 20.66
CA ASP A 776 13.29 14.29 22.04
C ASP A 776 13.40 12.88 22.67
N LEU A 777 12.68 11.89 22.13
CA LEU A 777 12.77 10.49 22.55
C LEU A 777 13.72 9.65 21.72
N ALA A 778 14.33 10.21 20.69
CA ALA A 778 15.19 9.49 19.74
C ALA A 778 16.67 9.35 20.19
N ALA A 779 17.00 9.72 21.44
CA ALA A 779 18.36 9.62 21.95
C ALA A 779 18.75 8.19 22.31
N PRO A 780 19.93 7.67 21.90
CA PRO A 780 20.40 6.34 22.27
C PRO A 780 20.35 6.12 23.80
N GLY A 781 19.85 4.95 24.21
CA GLY A 781 19.66 4.60 25.63
C GLY A 781 18.29 4.95 26.19
N THR A 782 17.42 5.64 25.44
CA THR A 782 16.05 5.95 25.89
C THR A 782 15.26 4.64 26.01
N PRO A 783 14.72 4.29 27.21
CA PRO A 783 13.88 3.12 27.39
C PRO A 783 12.45 3.41 26.88
N LEU A 784 11.90 2.48 26.12
CA LEU A 784 10.56 2.55 25.54
C LEU A 784 9.91 1.15 25.60
N ARG A 785 8.62 1.06 25.29
CA ARG A 785 7.93 -0.22 25.16
C ARG A 785 7.19 -0.30 23.83
N ILE A 786 7.10 -1.49 23.28
CA ILE A 786 6.34 -1.77 22.04
C ILE A 786 5.12 -2.59 22.41
N GLY A 787 3.94 -2.18 21.93
CA GLY A 787 2.71 -2.94 22.09
C GLY A 787 2.72 -4.15 21.16
N TYR A 788 2.88 -5.35 21.69
CA TYR A 788 2.96 -6.59 20.95
C TYR A 788 1.78 -7.48 21.31
N PHE A 789 0.72 -7.43 20.47
CA PHE A 789 -0.59 -8.01 20.78
C PHE A 789 -1.17 -7.47 22.10
N ASP A 790 -1.37 -8.34 23.10
CA ASP A 790 -1.85 -8.01 24.44
C ASP A 790 -0.72 -7.68 25.44
N GLN A 791 0.53 -7.65 24.98
CA GLN A 791 1.72 -7.48 25.80
C GLN A 791 2.47 -6.18 25.46
N LEU A 792 3.24 -5.71 26.44
CA LEU A 792 4.22 -4.66 26.26
C LEU A 792 5.63 -5.27 26.34
N VAL A 793 6.40 -5.15 25.29
CA VAL A 793 7.79 -5.62 25.27
C VAL A 793 8.75 -4.45 25.45
N GLU A 794 9.76 -4.66 26.29
CA GLU A 794 10.78 -3.65 26.55
C GLU A 794 11.68 -3.45 25.33
N ALA A 795 11.94 -2.20 25.02
CA ALA A 795 12.80 -1.79 23.92
C ALA A 795 13.66 -0.61 24.34
N VAL A 796 14.80 -0.47 23.68
CA VAL A 796 15.73 0.64 23.95
C VAL A 796 16.18 1.25 22.64
N VAL A 797 16.22 2.57 22.56
CA VAL A 797 16.81 3.29 21.44
C VAL A 797 18.29 2.91 21.32
N ALA A 798 18.67 2.42 20.16
CA ALA A 798 20.02 1.95 19.89
C ALA A 798 20.82 2.96 19.05
N GLU A 799 22.14 2.92 19.18
CA GLU A 799 23.06 3.65 18.31
C GLU A 799 23.18 2.90 16.97
N GLU A 800 23.11 3.60 15.87
CA GLU A 800 23.16 3.03 14.51
C GLU A 800 24.51 3.27 13.82
N PRO A 801 24.93 2.34 12.95
CA PRO A 801 24.37 1.01 12.70
C PRO A 801 24.78 -0.01 13.76
N LEU A 802 23.92 -1.00 14.00
CA LEU A 802 24.19 -2.07 14.98
C LEU A 802 25.33 -3.00 14.55
N PHE A 803 25.56 -3.15 13.26
CA PHE A 803 26.61 -3.98 12.69
C PHE A 803 27.62 -3.16 11.90
N ASP A 804 28.92 -3.40 12.13
CA ASP A 804 30.08 -2.79 11.43
C ASP A 804 29.94 -1.26 11.25
N PRO A 805 29.85 -0.47 12.34
CA PRO A 805 29.70 1.00 12.26
C PRO A 805 30.87 1.68 11.53
N ALA A 806 32.05 1.08 11.56
CA ALA A 806 33.25 1.57 10.86
C ALA A 806 33.25 1.27 9.35
N MET A 807 32.26 0.53 8.84
CA MET A 807 32.17 0.09 7.44
C MET A 807 33.40 -0.74 6.98
N SER A 808 34.07 -1.40 7.90
CA SER A 808 35.30 -2.16 7.62
C SER A 808 35.08 -3.35 6.70
N ARG A 809 33.91 -4.03 6.87
CA ARG A 809 33.51 -5.16 6.02
C ARG A 809 33.21 -4.74 4.58
N LEU A 810 32.53 -3.64 4.40
CA LEU A 810 32.20 -3.10 3.08
C LEU A 810 33.42 -2.61 2.30
N ARG A 811 34.38 -2.00 2.99
CA ARG A 811 35.58 -1.43 2.38
C ARG A 811 36.65 -2.47 2.11
N GLY A 812 36.67 -3.58 2.82
CA GLY A 812 37.37 -4.87 2.74
C GLY A 812 38.74 -4.91 2.17
#